data_789f1a7fc5886a59de701594490f1c6e
#
_entry.id   789f1a7fc5886a59de701594490f1c6e
#
_cell.length_a   1.000
_cell.length_b   1.000
_cell.length_c   1.000
_cell.angle_alpha   90.00
_cell.angle_beta   90.00
_cell.angle_gamma   90.00
#
_symmetry.space_group_name_H-M   'P 1'
#
loop_
_entity.id
_entity.type
_entity.pdbx_description
1 polymer ?
#
loop_
_entity_poly.entity_id
_entity_poly.type
_entity_poly.pdbx_seq_one_letter_code
_entity_poly.pdbx_strand_id
1 'polypeptide(L)'
;MERQSRNCDNWRRLHWCESGLSPGQSRDEGCGPPGKIRAHCWIYLACSLTTYFHPGINLKKIHYASIKLYEKLEEETGQVVGFHQPGSIRIATTPVRVDEFKYQMTRTGWHATEQYIIEPEKIQEMFPLLNMNKILAGLYNPGDGHIDPYSLTMALAAGARKYGALLKYPAPVTSLIPRSDGTWDVETPQGSMRANRIVNAAGFWAREVGKMVGLEHPLIPVQHQYVVTSTIPEVKALKRELPVLRDLEGSYYLRQERDGLLFGPYESQEKMKVQDSWVTNGVPPGFGKELFESDLDRIMEHVEAAMEMVPVLKKADIINIVNGPITYSPDILPMVGPHQGVRNYWVAIGFGYGIIHAGGVGKYLSDWILHGEPPFDLIELDPNRYGKWTTTQYTEAKARESYGFNNIVGYPKEERFAGRPTQRVSGLYKILESKCSMGFHAGWEQPHWFYKPGQDTRYRPSFRRTNWFEPVGSEYKQVMQSVGVIDLSPFGKFNIKGQDSVRLLDHLFANVIPKVGFTNISHMLTPKGRVYAELTVSHQTPGEFLLITGSGSELHDLRWIEEEAVNGGYDVEIKNITDELGVLGIAGPHARKVLQKLTSEDLSDDVFKFLQTKSLKVSNIPVTAIRISYTGELGWELYHRREDSVALYDIIMNAGQEEGIDNFGTYAMNALRLEKAFRAWGSEMNCDTNPLEAGLDYFIKLNKPADFIGKQALKQIKAKGLKRRLVCLTLATDDVDPEGNESIWYDGKVVGNTTSGSYSYSVQKSLAFAYVPVELSKVGQQVEVELLGTNYPATVIQEPLVLTEPARNRLRKKNGKDKI
;
A
#
# COMPACT_ATOMS: atom_id res chain seq x y z
N MET A 1 21.26 28.71 -7.41
CA MET A 1 22.55 28.22 -6.87
C MET A 1 22.69 28.41 -5.36
N GLU A 2 22.28 29.53 -4.77
CA GLU A 2 22.37 29.72 -3.30
C GLU A 2 21.43 28.84 -2.44
N ARG A 3 20.34 28.36 -2.97
CA ARG A 3 19.47 27.39 -2.26
C ARG A 3 20.02 25.96 -2.20
N GLN A 4 20.88 25.59 -3.14
CA GLN A 4 21.54 24.27 -3.12
C GLN A 4 22.69 24.18 -2.09
N SER A 5 23.41 25.28 -1.88
CA SER A 5 24.52 25.31 -0.89
C SER A 5 24.00 25.24 0.57
N ARG A 6 22.86 25.88 0.89
CA ARG A 6 22.27 25.80 2.24
C ARG A 6 21.70 24.40 2.57
N ASN A 7 21.29 23.65 1.57
CA ASN A 7 20.84 22.28 1.80
C ASN A 7 22.00 21.31 2.06
N CYS A 8 23.15 21.51 1.47
CA CYS A 8 24.33 20.68 1.74
C CYS A 8 24.86 20.83 3.18
N ASP A 9 24.78 22.04 3.75
CA ASP A 9 25.19 22.27 5.14
C ASP A 9 24.19 21.67 6.17
N ASN A 10 22.92 21.56 5.83
CA ASN A 10 21.92 20.89 6.67
C ASN A 10 22.11 19.37 6.72
N TRP A 11 22.74 18.76 5.70
CA TRP A 11 22.98 17.32 5.64
C TRP A 11 24.01 16.83 6.67
N ARG A 12 24.96 17.63 7.02
CA ARG A 12 25.97 17.30 8.02
C ARG A 12 25.41 17.12 9.44
N ARG A 13 24.09 17.35 9.65
CA ARG A 13 23.43 17.31 10.95
C ARG A 13 22.25 16.34 11.04
N LEU A 14 22.13 15.34 10.15
CA LEU A 14 21.19 14.24 10.32
C LEU A 14 21.71 13.27 11.37
N HIS A 15 21.06 13.26 12.53
CA HIS A 15 21.39 12.38 13.64
C HIS A 15 20.41 11.22 13.68
N TRP A 16 20.91 10.00 13.56
CA TRP A 16 20.15 8.80 13.82
C TRP A 16 20.22 8.52 15.33
N CYS A 17 19.10 8.52 16.01
CA CYS A 17 19.01 8.07 17.40
C CYS A 17 18.64 6.59 17.41
N GLU A 18 19.60 5.71 17.68
CA GLU A 18 19.28 4.38 18.19
C GLU A 18 18.89 4.52 19.67
N SER A 19 17.63 4.32 19.98
CA SER A 19 17.14 4.29 21.34
C SER A 19 17.51 2.97 22.01
N GLY A 20 18.17 3.05 23.13
CA GLY A 20 18.20 2.02 24.14
C GLY A 20 19.41 1.11 24.22
N LEU A 21 20.46 1.60 24.84
CA LEU A 21 21.40 0.77 25.59
C LEU A 21 21.56 1.37 26.97
N SER A 22 20.87 0.83 27.96
CA SER A 22 21.20 1.05 29.37
C SER A 22 22.37 0.16 29.77
N PRO A 23 23.40 0.67 30.49
CA PRO A 23 24.44 -0.17 31.03
C PRO A 23 23.97 -0.82 32.32
N GLY A 24 23.50 -2.06 32.22
CA GLY A 24 23.42 -2.96 33.37
C GLY A 24 24.83 -3.38 33.76
N GLN A 25 25.27 -3.01 34.97
CA GLN A 25 26.50 -3.52 35.56
C GLN A 25 26.40 -5.04 35.72
N SER A 26 27.18 -5.78 34.99
CA SER A 26 27.70 -7.08 35.43
C SER A 26 29.17 -7.19 35.03
N ARG A 27 30.00 -7.31 36.04
CA ARG A 27 31.41 -7.71 35.88
C ARG A 27 31.42 -9.14 35.38
N ASP A 28 31.90 -9.34 34.17
CA ASP A 28 32.47 -10.62 33.74
C ASP A 28 33.95 -10.37 33.37
N GLU A 29 34.83 -10.82 34.26
CA GLU A 29 36.24 -10.97 34.02
C GLU A 29 36.45 -12.20 33.13
N GLY A 30 36.96 -12.00 31.92
CA GLY A 30 37.31 -13.12 31.04
C GLY A 30 37.71 -12.71 29.61
N CYS A 31 39.00 -12.40 29.43
CA CYS A 31 39.83 -12.54 28.23
C CYS A 31 39.32 -11.94 26.90
N GLY A 32 39.82 -10.76 26.58
CA GLY A 32 39.95 -10.22 25.23
C GLY A 32 40.70 -8.90 25.26
N PRO A 33 41.51 -8.53 24.25
CA PRO A 33 42.37 -7.33 24.29
C PRO A 33 41.52 -6.04 24.46
N PRO A 34 42.00 -5.05 25.20
CA PRO A 34 41.29 -3.82 25.43
C PRO A 34 41.17 -3.04 24.12
N GLY A 35 39.97 -2.70 23.70
CA GLY A 35 39.73 -1.76 22.59
C GLY A 35 38.63 -2.07 21.59
N LYS A 36 37.94 -3.20 21.66
CA LYS A 36 36.77 -3.45 20.80
C LYS A 36 35.50 -3.15 21.56
N ILE A 37 34.97 -1.94 21.38
CA ILE A 37 33.61 -1.61 21.77
C ILE A 37 32.66 -2.45 20.88
N ARG A 38 32.06 -3.49 21.45
CA ARG A 38 31.04 -4.27 20.77
C ARG A 38 29.76 -3.44 20.78
N ALA A 39 29.36 -2.92 19.63
CA ALA A 39 27.99 -2.47 19.43
C ALA A 39 27.10 -3.71 19.50
N HIS A 40 26.42 -3.90 20.62
CA HIS A 40 25.49 -5.01 20.80
C HIS A 40 24.16 -4.59 20.21
N CYS A 41 23.87 -5.03 18.99
CA CYS A 41 22.65 -4.79 18.30
C CYS A 41 21.89 -6.12 18.14
N TRP A 42 20.57 -6.11 18.35
CA TRP A 42 19.66 -7.23 18.11
C TRP A 42 19.71 -7.79 16.69
N ILE A 43 20.34 -7.07 15.77
CA ILE A 43 20.59 -7.49 14.38
C ILE A 43 21.38 -8.81 14.30
N TYR A 44 22.13 -9.17 15.34
CA TYR A 44 22.78 -10.49 15.44
C TYR A 44 21.82 -11.69 15.36
N LEU A 45 20.54 -11.47 15.62
CA LEU A 45 19.54 -12.51 15.74
C LEU A 45 18.70 -12.68 14.49
N ALA A 46 18.97 -11.91 13.42
CA ALA A 46 18.27 -12.04 12.16
C ALA A 46 18.77 -13.26 11.38
N CYS A 47 17.88 -13.96 10.70
CA CYS A 47 18.21 -15.04 9.77
C CYS A 47 18.97 -14.57 8.52
N SER A 48 19.13 -13.27 8.36
CA SER A 48 20.03 -12.60 7.43
C SER A 48 19.69 -12.72 5.96
N LEU A 49 18.51 -13.18 5.59
CA LEU A 49 18.15 -13.40 4.19
C LEU A 49 18.04 -12.10 3.41
N THR A 50 18.57 -12.11 2.20
CA THR A 50 18.39 -11.07 1.19
C THR A 50 17.64 -11.65 0.00
N THR A 51 16.58 -11.00 -0.44
CA THR A 51 15.76 -11.50 -1.54
C THR A 51 15.20 -10.36 -2.38
N TYR A 52 15.21 -10.52 -3.69
CA TYR A 52 14.49 -9.63 -4.59
C TYR A 52 12.98 -9.83 -4.52
N PHE A 53 12.54 -10.95 -4.01
CA PHE A 53 11.13 -11.28 -3.98
C PHE A 53 10.35 -10.37 -3.03
N HIS A 54 9.29 -9.80 -3.58
CA HIS A 54 8.13 -9.30 -2.85
C HIS A 54 6.93 -9.25 -3.80
N PRO A 55 5.71 -9.58 -3.38
CA PRO A 55 4.53 -9.47 -4.23
C PRO A 55 4.22 -8.01 -4.62
N GLY A 56 4.51 -7.03 -3.75
CA GLY A 56 4.39 -5.60 -4.02
C GLY A 56 5.58 -5.07 -4.83
N ILE A 57 5.29 -4.36 -5.93
CA ILE A 57 6.32 -3.82 -6.83
C ILE A 57 7.21 -2.78 -6.16
N ASN A 58 6.65 -1.95 -5.29
CA ASN A 58 7.40 -0.88 -4.65
C ASN A 58 8.36 -1.42 -3.60
N LEU A 59 7.94 -2.42 -2.82
CA LEU A 59 8.85 -3.13 -1.92
C LEU A 59 9.95 -3.86 -2.68
N LYS A 60 9.66 -4.42 -3.85
CA LYS A 60 10.69 -4.99 -4.71
C LYS A 60 11.75 -3.97 -5.13
N LYS A 61 11.36 -2.71 -5.43
CA LYS A 61 12.32 -1.61 -5.69
C LYS A 61 13.23 -1.38 -4.47
N ILE A 62 12.68 -1.43 -3.25
CA ILE A 62 13.43 -1.30 -1.99
C ILE A 62 14.41 -2.46 -1.84
N HIS A 63 13.96 -3.71 -2.02
CA HIS A 63 14.81 -4.90 -1.96
C HIS A 63 15.97 -4.82 -2.96
N TYR A 64 15.67 -4.45 -4.20
CA TYR A 64 16.68 -4.26 -5.24
C TYR A 64 17.72 -3.22 -4.84
N ALA A 65 17.29 -2.08 -4.32
CA ALA A 65 18.21 -1.03 -3.87
C ALA A 65 19.07 -1.48 -2.70
N SER A 66 18.51 -2.27 -1.76
CA SER A 66 19.27 -2.84 -0.65
C SER A 66 20.37 -3.79 -1.13
N ILE A 67 20.02 -4.74 -1.98
CA ILE A 67 21.00 -5.70 -2.52
C ILE A 67 22.10 -4.97 -3.30
N LYS A 68 21.75 -4.02 -4.16
CA LYS A 68 22.74 -3.22 -4.92
C LYS A 68 23.62 -2.34 -4.04
N LEU A 69 23.17 -1.93 -2.88
CA LEU A 69 24.01 -1.28 -1.88
C LEU A 69 24.95 -2.30 -1.24
N TYR A 70 24.44 -3.46 -0.82
CA TYR A 70 25.24 -4.46 -0.09
C TYR A 70 26.34 -5.07 -0.96
N GLU A 71 26.12 -5.24 -2.26
CA GLU A 71 27.15 -5.66 -3.23
C GLU A 71 28.38 -4.74 -3.25
N LYS A 72 28.23 -3.47 -2.93
CA LYS A 72 29.28 -2.44 -3.00
C LYS A 72 29.77 -1.96 -1.63
N LEU A 73 29.08 -2.33 -0.55
CA LEU A 73 29.27 -1.73 0.76
C LEU A 73 30.66 -2.03 1.35
N GLU A 74 31.20 -3.21 1.10
CA GLU A 74 32.56 -3.59 1.52
C GLU A 74 33.61 -2.74 0.82
N GLU A 75 33.51 -2.56 -0.49
CA GLU A 75 34.42 -1.69 -1.26
C GLU A 75 34.32 -0.23 -0.80
N GLU A 76 33.09 0.25 -0.58
CA GLU A 76 32.81 1.63 -0.18
C GLU A 76 33.32 1.96 1.22
N THR A 77 33.23 1.04 2.17
CA THR A 77 33.49 1.28 3.59
C THR A 77 34.80 0.68 4.11
N GLY A 78 35.35 -0.29 3.41
CA GLY A 78 36.50 -1.10 3.87
C GLY A 78 36.15 -2.11 4.96
N GLN A 79 34.84 -2.29 5.28
CA GLN A 79 34.34 -3.23 6.29
C GLN A 79 33.78 -4.47 5.62
N VAL A 80 34.31 -5.66 5.94
CA VAL A 80 33.76 -6.94 5.46
C VAL A 80 32.31 -7.08 5.89
N VAL A 81 31.44 -7.47 4.96
CA VAL A 81 30.00 -7.60 5.21
C VAL A 81 29.51 -9.06 5.19
N GLY A 82 30.32 -9.99 4.70
CA GLY A 82 29.95 -11.41 4.63
C GLY A 82 28.70 -11.62 3.78
N PHE A 83 28.64 -10.98 2.62
CA PHE A 83 27.50 -11.10 1.71
C PHE A 83 27.69 -12.26 0.75
N HIS A 84 26.80 -13.24 0.82
CA HIS A 84 26.78 -14.44 0.00
C HIS A 84 25.54 -14.45 -0.90
N GLN A 85 25.71 -14.75 -2.17
CA GLN A 85 24.62 -14.80 -3.17
C GLN A 85 24.55 -16.18 -3.86
N PRO A 86 24.23 -17.25 -3.13
CA PRO A 86 24.05 -18.59 -3.73
C PRO A 86 22.74 -18.72 -4.51
N GLY A 87 21.90 -17.71 -4.50
CA GLY A 87 20.53 -17.71 -5.00
C GLY A 87 19.51 -18.22 -3.99
N SER A 88 18.24 -18.20 -4.37
CA SER A 88 17.15 -18.82 -3.60
C SER A 88 16.21 -19.62 -4.48
N ILE A 89 15.62 -20.67 -3.92
CA ILE A 89 14.59 -21.48 -4.56
C ILE A 89 13.37 -21.52 -3.66
N ARG A 90 12.21 -21.12 -4.18
CA ARG A 90 10.91 -21.41 -3.59
C ARG A 90 10.34 -22.62 -4.26
N ILE A 91 9.94 -23.63 -3.50
CA ILE A 91 9.36 -24.86 -4.05
C ILE A 91 7.83 -24.79 -4.03
N ALA A 92 7.22 -25.34 -5.05
CA ALA A 92 5.76 -25.55 -5.16
C ALA A 92 5.47 -27.05 -5.10
N THR A 93 4.61 -27.44 -4.16
CA THR A 93 4.17 -28.83 -4.01
C THR A 93 2.68 -29.00 -4.35
N THR A 94 1.99 -27.89 -4.71
CA THR A 94 0.59 -27.86 -5.11
C THR A 94 0.40 -27.14 -6.45
N PRO A 95 -0.58 -27.52 -7.28
CA PRO A 95 -0.85 -26.83 -8.55
C PRO A 95 -1.19 -25.35 -8.37
N VAL A 96 -1.92 -25.00 -7.30
CA VAL A 96 -2.30 -23.60 -7.03
C VAL A 96 -1.08 -22.74 -6.68
N ARG A 97 -0.03 -23.32 -6.07
CA ARG A 97 1.24 -22.63 -5.83
C ARG A 97 1.99 -22.38 -7.14
N VAL A 98 1.91 -23.27 -8.09
CA VAL A 98 2.45 -23.04 -9.44
C VAL A 98 1.71 -21.89 -10.13
N ASP A 99 0.39 -21.81 -9.99
CA ASP A 99 -0.39 -20.68 -10.50
C ASP A 99 0.01 -19.37 -9.82
N GLU A 100 0.27 -19.38 -8.52
CA GLU A 100 0.81 -18.21 -7.82
C GLU A 100 2.17 -17.77 -8.39
N PHE A 101 3.10 -18.70 -8.63
CA PHE A 101 4.38 -18.35 -9.25
C PHE A 101 4.19 -17.75 -10.65
N LYS A 102 3.31 -18.29 -11.46
CA LYS A 102 2.96 -17.72 -12.76
C LYS A 102 2.36 -16.33 -12.62
N TYR A 103 1.39 -16.16 -11.70
CA TYR A 103 0.80 -14.86 -11.40
C TYR A 103 1.85 -13.82 -11.01
N GLN A 104 2.80 -14.18 -10.12
CA GLN A 104 3.87 -13.30 -9.71
C GLN A 104 4.81 -12.96 -10.88
N MET A 105 5.15 -13.91 -11.72
CA MET A 105 6.03 -13.71 -12.88
C MET A 105 5.40 -12.85 -13.99
N THR A 106 4.08 -12.79 -14.09
CA THR A 106 3.39 -11.91 -15.06
C THR A 106 3.51 -10.42 -14.71
N ARG A 107 3.92 -10.07 -13.49
CA ARG A 107 3.98 -8.69 -13.06
C ARG A 107 5.26 -8.01 -13.53
N THR A 108 5.13 -6.84 -14.14
CA THR A 108 6.23 -6.09 -14.79
C THR A 108 7.48 -5.92 -13.93
N GLY A 109 7.32 -5.77 -12.62
CA GLY A 109 8.43 -5.60 -11.69
C GLY A 109 9.42 -6.77 -11.67
N TRP A 110 9.04 -7.96 -12.14
CA TRP A 110 9.90 -9.14 -12.16
C TRP A 110 10.89 -9.14 -13.33
N HIS A 111 10.55 -8.54 -14.45
CA HIS A 111 11.41 -8.45 -15.63
C HIS A 111 12.63 -7.52 -15.44
N ALA A 112 12.68 -6.78 -14.35
CA ALA A 112 13.87 -5.99 -13.96
C ALA A 112 14.95 -6.81 -13.24
N THR A 113 14.66 -8.06 -12.86
CA THR A 113 15.58 -8.97 -12.15
C THR A 113 15.55 -10.34 -12.81
N GLU A 114 16.67 -11.06 -12.72
CA GLU A 114 16.72 -12.45 -13.17
C GLU A 114 15.90 -13.33 -12.24
N GLN A 115 14.84 -13.93 -12.76
CA GLN A 115 13.97 -14.85 -12.04
C GLN A 115 13.42 -15.88 -13.00
N TYR A 116 13.32 -17.12 -12.55
CA TYR A 116 12.94 -18.24 -13.43
C TYR A 116 12.04 -19.21 -12.68
N ILE A 117 10.98 -19.68 -13.36
CA ILE A 117 10.30 -20.91 -12.96
C ILE A 117 11.16 -22.06 -13.48
N ILE A 118 11.58 -22.97 -12.63
CA ILE A 118 12.48 -24.08 -12.94
C ILE A 118 11.80 -25.42 -12.64
N GLU A 119 12.14 -26.42 -13.45
CA GLU A 119 11.62 -27.78 -13.35
C GLU A 119 12.30 -28.57 -12.20
N PRO A 120 11.69 -29.66 -11.71
CA PRO A 120 12.20 -30.48 -10.60
C PRO A 120 13.63 -30.98 -10.80
N GLU A 121 14.01 -31.36 -12.00
CA GLU A 121 15.36 -31.84 -12.31
C GLU A 121 16.42 -30.76 -12.04
N LYS A 122 16.11 -29.52 -12.38
CA LYS A 122 17.01 -28.38 -12.11
C LYS A 122 17.09 -28.07 -10.62
N ILE A 123 15.98 -28.21 -9.91
CA ILE A 123 15.93 -28.04 -8.44
C ILE A 123 16.84 -29.08 -7.77
N GLN A 124 16.75 -30.35 -8.18
CA GLN A 124 17.57 -31.43 -7.63
C GLN A 124 19.07 -31.23 -7.91
N GLU A 125 19.43 -30.73 -9.11
CA GLU A 125 20.81 -30.36 -9.42
C GLU A 125 21.34 -29.27 -8.47
N MET A 126 20.50 -28.27 -8.16
CA MET A 126 20.89 -27.10 -7.37
C MET A 126 20.84 -27.39 -5.86
N PHE A 127 19.91 -28.21 -5.41
CA PHE A 127 19.70 -28.59 -4.02
C PHE A 127 19.52 -30.11 -3.88
N PRO A 128 20.64 -30.87 -3.93
CA PRO A 128 20.60 -32.34 -4.03
C PRO A 128 20.10 -33.06 -2.77
N LEU A 129 19.87 -32.32 -1.68
CA LEU A 129 19.41 -32.88 -0.39
C LEU A 129 17.88 -32.96 -0.27
N LEU A 130 17.14 -32.51 -1.29
CA LEU A 130 15.68 -32.48 -1.29
C LEU A 130 15.05 -33.85 -1.59
N ASN A 131 13.92 -34.10 -0.96
CA ASN A 131 13.01 -35.15 -1.35
C ASN A 131 12.11 -34.68 -2.51
N MET A 132 12.39 -35.10 -3.71
CA MET A 132 11.76 -34.61 -4.93
C MET A 132 10.31 -35.09 -5.17
N ASN A 133 9.81 -36.05 -4.37
CA ASN A 133 8.56 -36.76 -4.66
C ASN A 133 7.31 -35.90 -4.78
N LYS A 134 7.30 -34.74 -4.14
CA LYS A 134 6.13 -33.81 -4.12
C LYS A 134 6.37 -32.50 -4.86
N ILE A 135 7.59 -32.24 -5.36
CA ILE A 135 7.96 -30.96 -5.95
C ILE A 135 7.47 -30.91 -7.39
N LEU A 136 6.67 -29.91 -7.71
CA LEU A 136 6.09 -29.69 -9.04
C LEU A 136 6.89 -28.65 -9.84
N ALA A 137 7.40 -27.61 -9.18
CA ALA A 137 8.19 -26.55 -9.79
C ALA A 137 8.95 -25.75 -8.72
N GLY A 138 9.87 -24.92 -9.14
CA GLY A 138 10.56 -23.95 -8.28
C GLY A 138 10.57 -22.56 -8.89
N LEU A 139 10.54 -21.53 -8.04
CA LEU A 139 10.82 -20.17 -8.43
C LEU A 139 12.25 -19.83 -7.96
N TYR A 140 13.16 -19.66 -8.91
CA TYR A 140 14.58 -19.43 -8.68
C TYR A 140 14.96 -17.96 -8.86
N ASN A 141 15.70 -17.41 -7.90
CA ASN A 141 16.28 -16.07 -7.94
C ASN A 141 17.78 -16.15 -7.75
N PRO A 142 18.60 -15.97 -8.80
CA PRO A 142 20.07 -16.07 -8.68
C PRO A 142 20.70 -14.96 -7.83
N GLY A 143 20.10 -13.77 -7.76
CA GLY A 143 20.62 -12.64 -6.99
C GLY A 143 20.29 -12.64 -5.51
N ASP A 144 19.52 -13.61 -5.02
CA ASP A 144 19.17 -13.76 -3.62
C ASP A 144 20.33 -14.39 -2.82
N GLY A 145 20.29 -14.22 -1.50
CA GLY A 145 21.31 -14.83 -0.64
C GLY A 145 21.15 -14.48 0.83
N HIS A 146 22.26 -14.31 1.51
CA HIS A 146 22.28 -13.91 2.91
C HIS A 146 23.54 -13.06 3.23
N ILE A 147 23.51 -12.36 4.35
CA ILE A 147 24.55 -11.45 4.78
C ILE A 147 24.74 -11.54 6.29
N ASP A 148 25.95 -11.28 6.80
CA ASP A 148 26.14 -11.19 8.25
C ASP A 148 25.52 -9.89 8.79
N PRO A 149 24.52 -9.96 9.68
CA PRO A 149 23.76 -8.78 10.12
C PRO A 149 24.62 -7.79 10.92
N TYR A 150 25.56 -8.30 11.71
CA TYR A 150 26.46 -7.46 12.49
C TYR A 150 27.41 -6.68 11.59
N SER A 151 28.10 -7.41 10.71
CA SER A 151 29.05 -6.80 9.79
C SER A 151 28.38 -5.79 8.86
N LEU A 152 27.15 -6.10 8.40
CA LEU A 152 26.32 -5.14 7.65
C LEU A 152 26.08 -3.86 8.45
N THR A 153 25.63 -3.97 9.70
CA THR A 153 25.35 -2.80 10.55
C THR A 153 26.61 -1.98 10.79
N MET A 154 27.74 -2.64 11.05
CA MET A 154 29.02 -1.97 11.27
C MET A 154 29.51 -1.27 9.99
N ALA A 155 29.32 -1.88 8.83
CA ALA A 155 29.65 -1.27 7.55
C ALA A 155 28.79 -0.04 7.24
N LEU A 156 27.47 -0.12 7.47
CA LEU A 156 26.57 1.02 7.32
C LEU A 156 26.94 2.17 8.28
N ALA A 157 27.27 1.84 9.54
CA ALA A 157 27.74 2.83 10.52
C ALA A 157 29.10 3.45 10.12
N ALA A 158 30.02 2.65 9.60
CA ALA A 158 31.31 3.14 9.08
C ALA A 158 31.10 4.08 7.89
N GLY A 159 30.23 3.71 6.95
CA GLY A 159 29.85 4.56 5.82
C GLY A 159 29.21 5.87 6.26
N ALA A 160 28.27 5.82 7.21
CA ALA A 160 27.65 7.02 7.77
C ALA A 160 28.69 7.98 8.36
N ARG A 161 29.63 7.48 9.18
CA ARG A 161 30.71 8.29 9.73
C ARG A 161 31.63 8.86 8.65
N LYS A 162 31.98 8.06 7.63
CA LYS A 162 32.80 8.48 6.48
C LYS A 162 32.20 9.70 5.76
N TYR A 163 30.87 9.76 5.68
CA TYR A 163 30.13 10.88 5.08
C TYR A 163 29.71 11.97 6.09
N GLY A 164 30.26 11.96 7.33
CA GLY A 164 30.10 13.04 8.30
C GLY A 164 28.90 12.93 9.24
N ALA A 165 28.20 11.80 9.28
CA ALA A 165 27.16 11.58 10.28
C ALA A 165 27.78 11.39 11.68
N LEU A 166 27.17 11.97 12.70
CA LEU A 166 27.57 11.79 14.10
C LEU A 166 26.74 10.66 14.73
N LEU A 167 27.43 9.62 15.19
CA LEU A 167 26.81 8.53 15.95
C LEU A 167 27.19 8.71 17.44
N LYS A 168 26.16 8.84 18.28
CA LYS A 168 26.30 8.97 19.74
C LYS A 168 25.66 7.76 20.41
N TYR A 169 26.44 6.99 21.14
CA TYR A 169 25.99 5.86 21.95
C TYR A 169 26.98 5.57 23.10
N PRO A 170 26.48 5.13 24.28
CA PRO A 170 25.07 5.06 24.63
C PRO A 170 24.47 6.46 24.80
N ALA A 171 23.31 6.69 24.22
CA ALA A 171 22.60 7.98 24.31
C ALA A 171 21.07 7.75 24.21
N PRO A 172 20.44 7.16 25.24
CA PRO A 172 19.01 6.95 25.23
C PRO A 172 18.28 8.30 25.16
N VAL A 173 17.36 8.44 24.20
CA VAL A 173 16.48 9.59 24.12
C VAL A 173 15.41 9.44 25.20
N THR A 174 15.30 10.45 26.06
CA THR A 174 14.35 10.46 27.17
C THR A 174 13.15 11.34 26.93
N SER A 175 13.26 12.34 26.04
CA SER A 175 12.17 13.24 25.69
C SER A 175 12.36 13.82 24.29
N LEU A 176 11.24 14.06 23.60
CA LEU A 176 11.16 14.77 22.32
C LEU A 176 10.18 15.94 22.48
N ILE A 177 10.67 17.17 22.48
CA ILE A 177 9.86 18.37 22.75
C ILE A 177 9.72 19.17 21.46
N PRO A 178 8.51 19.26 20.85
CA PRO A 178 8.28 20.06 19.67
C PRO A 178 8.30 21.57 20.02
N ARG A 179 8.86 22.37 19.12
CA ARG A 179 8.92 23.83 19.23
C ARG A 179 7.98 24.50 18.22
N SER A 180 7.57 25.72 18.54
CA SER A 180 6.65 26.51 17.67
C SER A 180 7.21 26.79 16.27
N ASP A 181 8.53 26.82 16.12
CA ASP A 181 9.21 27.00 14.82
C ASP A 181 9.31 25.71 14.01
N GLY A 182 8.77 24.59 14.50
CA GLY A 182 8.82 23.28 13.85
C GLY A 182 10.11 22.52 14.09
N THR A 183 11.04 23.02 14.90
CA THR A 183 12.23 22.29 15.37
C THR A 183 11.92 21.52 16.65
N TRP A 184 12.88 20.71 17.10
CA TRP A 184 12.77 19.81 18.25
C TRP A 184 13.90 20.01 19.22
N ASP A 185 13.61 19.92 20.51
CA ASP A 185 14.63 19.66 21.53
C ASP A 185 14.61 18.15 21.85
N VAL A 186 15.76 17.51 21.68
CA VAL A 186 15.97 16.07 21.93
C VAL A 186 16.77 15.95 23.21
N GLU A 187 16.19 15.32 24.24
CA GLU A 187 16.82 15.18 25.55
C GLU A 187 17.43 13.80 25.75
N THR A 188 18.60 13.76 26.33
CA THR A 188 19.32 12.55 26.73
C THR A 188 19.99 12.78 28.11
N PRO A 189 20.39 11.73 28.84
CA PRO A 189 21.17 11.88 30.07
C PRO A 189 22.52 12.63 29.89
N GLN A 190 23.04 12.70 28.66
CA GLN A 190 24.27 13.39 28.32
C GLN A 190 24.07 14.88 27.94
N GLY A 191 22.82 15.33 27.90
CA GLY A 191 22.45 16.69 27.53
C GLY A 191 21.39 16.73 26.43
N SER A 192 20.98 17.92 26.06
CA SER A 192 19.98 18.14 25.02
C SER A 192 20.59 18.63 23.71
N MET A 193 19.87 18.35 22.59
CA MET A 193 20.28 18.78 21.27
C MET A 193 19.07 19.31 20.51
N ARG A 194 19.29 20.33 19.70
CA ARG A 194 18.27 20.84 18.76
C ARG A 194 18.34 20.12 17.43
N ALA A 195 17.19 19.66 16.93
CA ALA A 195 17.04 19.00 15.65
C ALA A 195 15.96 19.68 14.79
N ASN A 196 16.17 19.75 13.49
CA ASN A 196 15.15 20.25 12.55
C ASN A 196 14.08 19.20 12.25
N ARG A 197 14.44 17.94 12.28
CA ARG A 197 13.57 16.78 11.99
C ARG A 197 13.95 15.63 12.89
N ILE A 198 12.97 14.81 13.22
CA ILE A 198 13.14 13.54 13.94
C ILE A 198 12.82 12.40 12.98
N VAL A 199 13.64 11.35 13.02
CA VAL A 199 13.33 10.06 12.39
C VAL A 199 13.30 9.00 13.46
N ASN A 200 12.11 8.49 13.79
CA ASN A 200 11.97 7.33 14.66
C ASN A 200 12.32 6.06 13.88
N ALA A 201 13.48 5.47 14.18
CA ALA A 201 13.94 4.20 13.64
C ALA A 201 14.27 3.20 14.78
N ALA A 202 13.50 3.28 15.88
CA ALA A 202 13.82 2.67 17.17
C ALA A 202 13.44 1.17 17.28
N GLY A 203 13.15 0.48 16.17
CA GLY A 203 12.86 -0.97 16.18
C GLY A 203 11.71 -1.32 17.12
N PHE A 204 11.93 -2.24 18.04
CA PHE A 204 10.88 -2.64 18.99
C PHE A 204 10.61 -1.61 20.13
N TRP A 205 11.44 -0.55 20.27
CA TRP A 205 11.13 0.63 21.10
C TRP A 205 10.38 1.73 20.35
N ALA A 206 10.02 1.52 19.09
CA ALA A 206 9.38 2.56 18.28
C ALA A 206 8.07 3.10 18.87
N ARG A 207 7.31 2.25 19.59
CA ARG A 207 6.09 2.65 20.30
C ARG A 207 6.40 3.64 21.43
N GLU A 208 7.44 3.37 22.23
CA GLU A 208 7.89 4.21 23.34
C GLU A 208 8.32 5.59 22.82
N VAL A 209 9.09 5.63 21.73
CA VAL A 209 9.48 6.89 21.09
C VAL A 209 8.26 7.62 20.50
N GLY A 210 7.30 6.90 19.92
CA GLY A 210 6.03 7.48 19.46
C GLY A 210 5.24 8.15 20.59
N LYS A 211 5.17 7.51 21.76
CA LYS A 211 4.48 8.05 22.93
C LYS A 211 5.08 9.37 23.43
N MET A 212 6.39 9.61 23.25
CA MET A 212 7.03 10.89 23.59
C MET A 212 6.45 12.08 22.82
N VAL A 213 5.83 11.82 21.66
CA VAL A 213 5.19 12.82 20.80
C VAL A 213 3.67 12.64 20.69
N GLY A 214 3.08 11.84 21.57
CA GLY A 214 1.63 11.61 21.64
C GLY A 214 1.07 10.65 20.58
N LEU A 215 1.93 9.83 19.96
CA LEU A 215 1.53 8.86 18.94
C LEU A 215 1.53 7.43 19.47
N GLU A 216 0.50 6.67 19.10
CA GLU A 216 0.43 5.22 19.28
C GLU A 216 0.71 4.54 17.94
N HIS A 217 1.92 4.03 17.74
CA HIS A 217 2.23 3.27 16.52
C HIS A 217 1.64 1.85 16.62
N PRO A 218 0.91 1.37 15.60
CA PRO A 218 0.29 0.04 15.60
C PRO A 218 1.34 -1.05 15.35
N LEU A 219 2.09 -1.37 16.37
CA LEU A 219 3.15 -2.39 16.36
C LEU A 219 2.94 -3.39 17.48
N ILE A 220 3.13 -4.67 17.17
CA ILE A 220 3.07 -5.77 18.13
C ILE A 220 4.45 -6.44 18.20
N PRO A 221 5.08 -6.49 19.39
CA PRO A 221 6.30 -7.26 19.58
C PRO A 221 5.97 -8.74 19.71
N VAL A 222 6.66 -9.58 18.94
CA VAL A 222 6.48 -11.04 18.93
C VAL A 222 7.82 -11.72 19.10
N GLN A 223 7.78 -12.98 19.51
CA GLN A 223 8.94 -13.85 19.55
C GLN A 223 9.07 -14.57 18.22
N HIS A 224 10.27 -14.53 17.66
CA HIS A 224 10.60 -15.31 16.46
C HIS A 224 11.89 -16.08 16.71
N GLN A 225 11.94 -17.34 16.28
CA GLN A 225 13.09 -18.19 16.53
C GLN A 225 13.58 -18.91 15.29
N TYR A 226 14.88 -19.24 15.30
CA TYR A 226 15.48 -20.13 14.33
C TYR A 226 16.46 -21.10 15.01
N VAL A 227 16.79 -22.18 14.31
CA VAL A 227 17.60 -23.27 14.79
C VAL A 227 18.82 -23.42 13.91
N VAL A 228 19.99 -23.71 14.51
CA VAL A 228 21.23 -24.03 13.79
C VAL A 228 21.62 -25.46 14.12
N THR A 229 21.92 -26.23 13.08
CA THR A 229 22.30 -27.63 13.23
C THR A 229 23.83 -27.79 13.41
N SER A 230 24.22 -28.95 13.93
CA SER A 230 25.60 -29.44 13.87
C SER A 230 26.07 -29.66 12.42
N THR A 231 27.35 -29.97 12.24
CA THR A 231 27.89 -30.38 10.94
C THR A 231 27.11 -31.54 10.36
N ILE A 232 26.67 -31.39 9.11
CA ILE A 232 26.00 -32.43 8.33
C ILE A 232 27.01 -32.90 7.27
N PRO A 233 27.45 -34.17 7.30
CA PRO A 233 28.47 -34.67 6.36
C PRO A 233 28.14 -34.47 4.89
N GLU A 234 26.84 -34.57 4.53
CA GLU A 234 26.36 -34.40 3.17
C GLU A 234 26.47 -32.91 2.76
N VAL A 235 26.24 -31.96 3.66
CA VAL A 235 26.42 -30.50 3.42
C VAL A 235 27.91 -30.19 3.27
N LYS A 236 28.75 -30.71 4.18
CA LYS A 236 30.21 -30.53 4.13
C LYS A 236 30.83 -31.03 2.84
N ALA A 237 30.26 -32.08 2.24
CA ALA A 237 30.77 -32.68 1.00
C ALA A 237 30.41 -31.87 -0.26
N LEU A 238 29.54 -30.86 -0.16
CA LEU A 238 29.12 -30.06 -1.30
C LEU A 238 30.28 -29.20 -1.83
N LYS A 239 30.36 -29.08 -3.16
CA LYS A 239 31.38 -28.25 -3.84
C LYS A 239 30.98 -26.79 -3.95
N ARG A 240 29.73 -26.49 -3.72
CA ARG A 240 29.14 -25.14 -3.78
C ARG A 240 28.18 -24.95 -2.63
N GLU A 241 28.01 -23.70 -2.22
CA GLU A 241 27.01 -23.30 -1.26
C GLU A 241 25.60 -23.57 -1.81
N LEU A 242 24.69 -24.05 -0.94
CA LEU A 242 23.30 -24.31 -1.30
C LEU A 242 22.55 -22.99 -1.49
N PRO A 243 21.65 -22.90 -2.49
CA PRO A 243 20.67 -21.82 -2.53
C PRO A 243 19.81 -21.80 -1.27
N VAL A 244 19.35 -20.60 -0.88
CA VAL A 244 18.36 -20.49 0.19
C VAL A 244 17.07 -21.21 -0.24
N LEU A 245 16.64 -22.20 0.50
CA LEU A 245 15.39 -22.90 0.26
C LEU A 245 14.24 -22.22 0.99
N ARG A 246 13.10 -22.08 0.33
CA ARG A 246 11.82 -21.71 0.95
C ARG A 246 10.77 -22.74 0.60
N ASP A 247 10.33 -23.51 1.59
CA ASP A 247 9.18 -24.39 1.50
C ASP A 247 7.97 -23.64 2.03
N LEU A 248 7.11 -23.18 1.11
CA LEU A 248 5.98 -22.34 1.46
C LEU A 248 4.86 -23.15 2.11
N GLU A 249 4.63 -24.41 1.68
CA GLU A 249 3.66 -25.30 2.30
C GLU A 249 4.12 -25.81 3.67
N GLY A 250 5.42 -26.05 3.84
CA GLY A 250 6.02 -26.38 5.15
C GLY A 250 6.20 -25.16 6.05
N SER A 251 6.04 -23.96 5.49
CA SER A 251 6.14 -22.66 6.16
C SER A 251 7.47 -22.42 6.87
N TYR A 252 8.57 -22.67 6.16
CA TYR A 252 9.92 -22.41 6.66
C TYR A 252 10.89 -22.00 5.54
N TYR A 253 12.01 -21.43 5.97
CA TYR A 253 13.21 -21.25 5.13
C TYR A 253 14.38 -22.03 5.69
N LEU A 254 15.31 -22.38 4.81
CA LEU A 254 16.52 -23.11 5.15
C LEU A 254 17.69 -22.58 4.35
N ARG A 255 18.82 -22.35 5.00
CA ARG A 255 20.07 -21.95 4.34
C ARG A 255 21.27 -22.69 4.91
N GLN A 256 22.32 -22.78 4.13
CA GLN A 256 23.60 -23.31 4.63
C GLN A 256 24.18 -22.34 5.68
N GLU A 257 24.65 -22.91 6.80
CA GLU A 257 25.42 -22.25 7.82
C GLU A 257 26.68 -23.03 8.08
N ARG A 258 27.79 -22.59 7.49
CA ARG A 258 29.06 -23.35 7.47
C ARG A 258 28.85 -24.74 6.89
N ASP A 259 29.19 -25.81 7.68
CA ASP A 259 29.00 -27.22 7.34
C ASP A 259 27.64 -27.80 7.77
N GLY A 260 26.73 -26.99 8.31
CA GLY A 260 25.37 -27.34 8.74
C GLY A 260 24.31 -26.50 8.04
N LEU A 261 23.11 -26.50 8.63
CA LEU A 261 21.95 -25.78 8.10
C LEU A 261 21.35 -24.87 9.19
N LEU A 262 20.88 -23.71 8.79
CA LEU A 262 20.03 -22.83 9.59
C LEU A 262 18.59 -22.99 9.10
N PHE A 263 17.69 -23.25 10.02
CA PHE A 263 16.26 -23.49 9.81
C PHE A 263 15.45 -22.42 10.55
N GLY A 264 14.57 -21.70 9.87
CA GLY A 264 13.68 -20.72 10.48
C GLY A 264 12.22 -20.90 10.01
N PRO A 265 11.33 -21.24 10.94
CA PRO A 265 9.90 -21.42 10.66
C PRO A 265 9.15 -20.09 10.68
N TYR A 266 7.96 -20.11 10.08
CA TYR A 266 6.90 -19.13 10.29
C TYR A 266 5.68 -19.87 10.84
N GLU A 267 5.45 -19.72 12.13
CA GLU A 267 4.40 -20.40 12.86
C GLU A 267 3.01 -20.00 12.38
N SER A 268 2.01 -20.85 12.62
CA SER A 268 0.61 -20.52 12.38
C SER A 268 0.15 -19.33 13.25
N GLN A 269 -0.95 -18.69 12.86
CA GLN A 269 -1.50 -17.56 13.62
C GLN A 269 -1.81 -17.90 15.08
N GLU A 270 -2.19 -19.14 15.38
CA GLU A 270 -2.49 -19.62 16.71
C GLU A 270 -1.24 -19.82 17.57
N LYS A 271 -0.12 -20.21 16.93
CA LYS A 271 1.16 -20.46 17.60
C LYS A 271 2.08 -19.26 17.65
N MET A 272 1.77 -18.19 16.93
CA MET A 272 2.53 -16.93 16.99
C MET A 272 2.52 -16.40 18.44
N LYS A 273 3.70 -16.19 19.01
CA LYS A 273 3.84 -15.78 20.41
C LYS A 273 4.06 -14.27 20.51
N VAL A 274 3.02 -13.54 20.92
CA VAL A 274 3.08 -12.11 21.25
C VAL A 274 3.74 -11.90 22.59
N GLN A 275 4.50 -10.84 22.72
CA GLN A 275 5.11 -10.43 23.99
C GLN A 275 4.15 -9.50 24.74
N ASP A 276 3.10 -10.05 25.32
CA ASP A 276 1.97 -9.34 25.93
C ASP A 276 2.38 -8.32 27.00
N SER A 277 3.40 -8.68 27.81
CA SER A 277 3.93 -7.76 28.83
C SER A 277 4.52 -6.49 28.21
N TRP A 278 5.11 -6.55 27.02
CA TRP A 278 5.63 -5.38 26.32
C TRP A 278 4.55 -4.58 25.62
N VAL A 279 3.49 -5.25 25.19
CA VAL A 279 2.30 -4.56 24.66
C VAL A 279 1.69 -3.67 25.71
N THR A 280 1.59 -4.17 26.95
CA THR A 280 0.94 -3.47 28.08
C THR A 280 1.87 -2.48 28.76
N ASN A 281 3.09 -2.92 29.12
CA ASN A 281 4.00 -2.19 30.00
C ASN A 281 5.16 -1.49 29.28
N GLY A 282 5.29 -1.72 27.97
CA GLY A 282 6.48 -1.33 27.19
C GLY A 282 7.64 -2.31 27.36
N VAL A 283 8.71 -2.04 26.61
CA VAL A 283 9.95 -2.82 26.67
C VAL A 283 10.60 -2.62 28.03
N PRO A 284 11.02 -3.69 28.74
CA PRO A 284 11.63 -3.55 30.06
C PRO A 284 12.89 -2.67 30.03
N PRO A 285 13.08 -1.81 31.03
CA PRO A 285 14.31 -1.03 31.14
C PRO A 285 15.56 -1.93 31.14
N GLY A 286 16.53 -1.61 30.32
CA GLY A 286 17.79 -2.36 30.24
C GLY A 286 17.74 -3.58 29.31
N PHE A 287 16.57 -3.97 28.79
CA PHE A 287 16.50 -5.02 27.78
C PHE A 287 17.30 -4.58 26.53
N GLY A 288 18.18 -5.43 26.02
CA GLY A 288 19.02 -5.04 24.87
C GLY A 288 19.95 -6.11 24.35
N LYS A 289 20.12 -7.24 25.07
CA LYS A 289 21.05 -8.31 24.70
C LYS A 289 20.50 -9.71 24.98
N GLU A 290 19.44 -9.77 25.74
CA GLU A 290 18.83 -11.00 26.19
C GLU A 290 18.08 -11.65 25.07
N LEU A 291 18.20 -12.97 24.97
CA LEU A 291 17.32 -13.84 24.18
C LEU A 291 16.16 -14.29 25.03
N PHE A 292 15.06 -14.60 24.40
CA PHE A 292 13.98 -15.35 25.04
C PHE A 292 14.36 -16.82 25.17
N GLU A 293 13.74 -17.51 26.10
CA GLU A 293 13.87 -18.97 26.23
C GLU A 293 13.45 -19.65 24.90
N SER A 294 14.15 -20.74 24.57
CA SER A 294 13.82 -21.55 23.41
C SER A 294 12.46 -22.24 23.60
N ASP A 295 11.67 -22.35 22.54
CA ASP A 295 10.34 -22.92 22.52
C ASP A 295 10.21 -23.82 21.27
N LEU A 296 10.83 -25.00 21.35
CA LEU A 296 10.84 -25.96 20.24
C LEU A 296 9.45 -26.53 19.95
N ASP A 297 8.63 -26.75 20.98
CA ASP A 297 7.28 -27.31 20.82
C ASP A 297 6.41 -26.46 19.90
N ARG A 298 6.62 -25.14 19.94
CA ARG A 298 5.92 -24.18 19.08
C ARG A 298 6.18 -24.40 17.58
N ILE A 299 7.37 -24.91 17.23
CA ILE A 299 7.82 -25.03 15.83
C ILE A 299 7.92 -26.48 15.33
N MET A 300 7.55 -27.48 16.15
CA MET A 300 7.75 -28.88 15.82
C MET A 300 7.10 -29.33 14.51
N GLU A 301 5.90 -28.83 14.17
CA GLU A 301 5.24 -29.15 12.91
C GLU A 301 6.06 -28.73 11.67
N HIS A 302 6.75 -27.59 11.78
CA HIS A 302 7.62 -27.11 10.70
C HIS A 302 8.95 -27.89 10.65
N VAL A 303 9.47 -28.31 11.81
CA VAL A 303 10.66 -29.18 11.90
C VAL A 303 10.38 -30.54 11.25
N GLU A 304 9.22 -31.14 11.53
CA GLU A 304 8.79 -32.39 10.92
C GLU A 304 8.63 -32.26 9.40
N ALA A 305 7.98 -31.18 8.93
CA ALA A 305 7.88 -30.89 7.49
C ALA A 305 9.26 -30.73 6.85
N ALA A 306 10.17 -30.03 7.50
CA ALA A 306 11.54 -29.86 7.02
C ALA A 306 12.32 -31.18 6.97
N MET A 307 12.15 -32.05 7.98
CA MET A 307 12.76 -33.40 8.00
C MET A 307 12.20 -34.35 6.92
N GLU A 308 10.96 -34.14 6.50
CA GLU A 308 10.39 -34.87 5.36
C GLU A 308 10.95 -34.39 4.04
N MET A 309 11.03 -33.03 3.86
CA MET A 309 11.53 -32.43 2.64
C MET A 309 13.04 -32.50 2.48
N VAL A 310 13.79 -32.42 3.58
CA VAL A 310 15.28 -32.48 3.63
C VAL A 310 15.72 -33.57 4.61
N PRO A 311 15.71 -34.83 4.18
CA PRO A 311 15.89 -35.99 5.09
C PRO A 311 17.17 -36.04 5.91
N VAL A 312 18.23 -35.34 5.49
CA VAL A 312 19.50 -35.28 6.24
C VAL A 312 19.31 -34.59 7.61
N LEU A 313 18.29 -33.75 7.77
CA LEU A 313 17.98 -33.11 9.04
C LEU A 313 17.64 -34.11 10.15
N LYS A 314 17.11 -35.28 9.83
CA LYS A 314 16.81 -36.35 10.81
C LYS A 314 18.04 -36.87 11.57
N LYS A 315 19.22 -36.62 11.03
CA LYS A 315 20.50 -37.05 11.59
C LYS A 315 21.31 -35.93 12.23
N ALA A 316 20.82 -34.68 12.13
CA ALA A 316 21.53 -33.51 12.61
C ALA A 316 21.12 -33.18 14.05
N ASP A 317 22.09 -32.83 14.89
CA ASP A 317 21.83 -32.31 16.22
C ASP A 317 21.59 -30.78 16.14
N ILE A 318 20.85 -30.23 17.08
CA ILE A 318 20.69 -28.80 17.25
C ILE A 318 21.84 -28.29 18.12
N ILE A 319 22.60 -27.33 17.62
CA ILE A 319 23.73 -26.72 18.37
C ILE A 319 23.41 -25.32 18.89
N ASN A 320 22.41 -24.64 18.30
CA ASN A 320 22.00 -23.33 18.76
C ASN A 320 20.54 -23.06 18.40
N ILE A 321 19.84 -22.39 19.32
CA ILE A 321 18.47 -21.85 19.11
C ILE A 321 18.51 -20.39 19.46
N VAL A 322 18.06 -19.58 18.52
CA VAL A 322 17.97 -18.13 18.74
C VAL A 322 16.51 -17.75 18.74
N ASN A 323 16.01 -17.22 19.88
CA ASN A 323 14.64 -16.73 20.03
C ASN A 323 14.72 -15.26 20.48
N GLY A 324 14.28 -14.35 19.63
CA GLY A 324 14.39 -12.92 19.86
C GLY A 324 13.12 -12.14 19.49
N PRO A 325 13.05 -10.87 19.91
CA PRO A 325 11.92 -10.01 19.58
C PRO A 325 11.98 -9.50 18.14
N ILE A 326 10.81 -9.47 17.52
CA ILE A 326 10.57 -8.82 16.24
C ILE A 326 9.28 -8.01 16.36
N THR A 327 9.11 -6.94 15.57
CA THR A 327 7.88 -6.14 15.60
C THR A 327 7.16 -6.20 14.27
N TYR A 328 5.83 -6.36 14.35
CA TYR A 328 4.95 -6.35 13.19
C TYR A 328 3.87 -5.28 13.31
N SER A 329 3.62 -4.61 12.18
CA SER A 329 2.41 -3.84 11.90
C SER A 329 1.24 -4.79 11.57
N PRO A 330 -0.01 -4.30 11.46
CA PRO A 330 -1.15 -5.15 11.10
C PRO A 330 -0.99 -5.91 9.78
N ASP A 331 -0.38 -5.28 8.77
CA ASP A 331 -0.15 -5.86 7.43
C ASP A 331 1.26 -6.45 7.27
N ILE A 332 2.05 -6.50 8.36
CA ILE A 332 3.47 -6.90 8.40
C ILE A 332 4.40 -6.08 7.49
N LEU A 333 3.92 -5.01 6.88
CA LEU A 333 4.74 -4.06 6.11
C LEU A 333 5.28 -2.95 7.02
N PRO A 334 6.49 -2.44 6.77
CA PRO A 334 7.03 -1.34 7.55
C PRO A 334 6.22 -0.05 7.34
N MET A 335 6.34 0.86 8.30
CA MET A 335 5.86 2.22 8.19
C MET A 335 7.04 3.14 7.90
N VAL A 336 6.98 3.84 6.75
CA VAL A 336 8.07 4.70 6.25
C VAL A 336 7.50 6.00 5.71
N GLY A 337 7.93 7.12 6.29
CA GLY A 337 7.51 8.45 5.84
C GLY A 337 7.17 9.43 6.97
N PRO A 338 6.64 10.61 6.62
CA PRO A 338 6.21 11.61 7.60
C PRO A 338 4.86 11.23 8.20
N HIS A 339 4.68 11.49 9.50
CA HIS A 339 3.46 11.15 10.22
C HIS A 339 2.51 12.36 10.29
N GLN A 340 1.21 12.14 10.02
CA GLN A 340 0.17 13.16 10.16
C GLN A 340 0.04 13.61 11.63
N GLY A 341 -0.23 14.88 11.85
CA GLY A 341 -0.47 15.47 13.16
C GLY A 341 0.81 15.82 13.94
N VAL A 342 2.01 15.44 13.49
CA VAL A 342 3.28 15.79 14.16
C VAL A 342 4.29 16.31 13.14
N ARG A 343 4.48 17.62 13.13
CA ARG A 343 5.32 18.30 12.14
C ARG A 343 6.79 17.89 12.28
N ASN A 344 7.44 17.61 11.13
CA ASN A 344 8.86 17.24 11.06
C ASN A 344 9.21 15.95 11.83
N TYR A 345 8.22 15.09 12.06
CA TYR A 345 8.41 13.76 12.64
C TYR A 345 8.20 12.69 11.56
N TRP A 346 9.23 11.87 11.38
CA TRP A 346 9.28 10.82 10.37
C TRP A 346 9.45 9.47 11.04
N VAL A 347 8.99 8.43 10.38
CA VAL A 347 9.13 7.06 10.89
C VAL A 347 9.80 6.14 9.86
N ALA A 348 10.56 5.18 10.37
CA ALA A 348 11.09 4.02 9.68
C ALA A 348 11.04 2.84 10.67
N ILE A 349 9.87 2.24 10.84
CA ILE A 349 9.55 1.32 11.94
C ILE A 349 8.75 0.11 11.45
N GLY A 350 8.68 -0.96 12.26
CA GLY A 350 7.88 -2.15 11.94
C GLY A 350 8.53 -3.08 10.92
N PHE A 351 9.85 -3.17 10.92
CA PHE A 351 10.59 -3.98 9.97
C PHE A 351 10.65 -5.46 10.38
N GLY A 352 9.65 -6.24 9.98
CA GLY A 352 9.70 -7.70 10.13
C GLY A 352 10.82 -8.35 9.30
N TYR A 353 11.23 -7.73 8.17
CA TYR A 353 12.33 -8.16 7.31
C TYR A 353 13.43 -7.10 7.25
N GLY A 354 13.94 -6.71 8.43
CA GLY A 354 14.83 -5.56 8.62
C GLY A 354 16.04 -5.53 7.69
N ILE A 355 16.73 -6.66 7.52
CA ILE A 355 17.96 -6.74 6.72
C ILE A 355 17.71 -6.34 5.26
N ILE A 356 16.69 -6.91 4.63
CA ILE A 356 16.47 -6.63 3.21
C ILE A 356 15.85 -5.24 2.97
N HIS A 357 15.12 -4.69 3.95
CA HIS A 357 14.52 -3.36 3.83
C HIS A 357 15.50 -2.22 4.10
N ALA A 358 16.45 -2.40 5.04
CA ALA A 358 17.23 -1.31 5.64
C ALA A 358 17.98 -0.44 4.61
N GLY A 359 18.69 -1.06 3.66
CA GLY A 359 19.48 -0.33 2.67
C GLY A 359 18.62 0.53 1.74
N GLY A 360 17.56 -0.07 1.17
CA GLY A 360 16.65 0.61 0.26
C GLY A 360 15.82 1.67 0.95
N VAL A 361 15.30 1.40 2.15
CA VAL A 361 14.58 2.39 2.94
C VAL A 361 15.47 3.56 3.32
N GLY A 362 16.72 3.29 3.77
CA GLY A 362 17.67 4.35 4.09
C GLY A 362 17.89 5.28 2.90
N LYS A 363 18.08 4.72 1.70
CA LYS A 363 18.20 5.49 0.46
C LYS A 363 16.94 6.32 0.16
N TYR A 364 15.80 5.69 0.07
CA TYR A 364 14.60 6.34 -0.42
C TYR A 364 13.96 7.29 0.59
N LEU A 365 14.05 7.00 1.88
CA LEU A 365 13.61 7.93 2.93
C LEU A 365 14.51 9.18 2.96
N SER A 366 15.82 9.03 2.81
CA SER A 366 16.73 10.18 2.73
C SER A 366 16.46 11.04 1.49
N ASP A 367 16.19 10.40 0.34
CA ASP A 367 15.79 11.11 -0.88
C ASP A 367 14.48 11.90 -0.64
N TRP A 368 13.49 11.30 0.03
CA TRP A 368 12.23 11.96 0.36
C TRP A 368 12.43 13.17 1.28
N ILE A 369 13.18 13.00 2.37
CA ILE A 369 13.48 14.08 3.32
C ILE A 369 14.19 15.26 2.63
N LEU A 370 15.06 14.97 1.66
CA LEU A 370 15.81 15.99 0.93
C LEU A 370 14.99 16.77 -0.08
N HIS A 371 14.16 16.06 -0.84
CA HIS A 371 13.46 16.62 -1.98
C HIS A 371 12.03 17.05 -1.64
N GLY A 372 11.50 16.71 -0.45
CA GLY A 372 10.15 17.03 -0.01
C GLY A 372 9.05 16.21 -0.70
N GLU A 373 9.42 15.17 -1.45
CA GLU A 373 8.49 14.26 -2.13
C GLU A 373 9.04 12.84 -2.16
N PRO A 374 8.19 11.80 -2.15
CA PRO A 374 8.66 10.43 -2.26
C PRO A 374 9.34 10.21 -3.63
N PRO A 375 10.41 9.39 -3.69
CA PRO A 375 11.14 9.13 -4.93
C PRO A 375 10.31 8.34 -5.96
N PHE A 376 9.35 7.57 -5.50
CA PHE A 376 8.33 6.84 -6.24
C PHE A 376 7.12 6.63 -5.32
N ASP A 377 6.07 5.95 -5.80
CA ASP A 377 4.89 5.67 -4.98
C ASP A 377 5.24 4.76 -3.78
N LEU A 378 5.04 5.29 -2.56
CA LEU A 378 5.31 4.63 -1.28
C LEU A 378 4.06 4.54 -0.40
N ILE A 379 2.87 4.70 -0.99
CA ILE A 379 1.60 4.74 -0.23
C ILE A 379 1.37 3.46 0.60
N GLU A 380 1.79 2.30 0.10
CA GLU A 380 1.68 1.04 0.83
C GLU A 380 2.52 1.00 2.12
N LEU A 381 3.53 1.87 2.24
CA LEU A 381 4.39 2.01 3.42
C LEU A 381 4.08 3.26 4.24
N ASP A 382 3.19 4.13 3.77
CA ASP A 382 2.86 5.39 4.45
C ASP A 382 2.32 5.09 5.86
N PRO A 383 2.89 5.70 6.94
CA PRO A 383 2.38 5.50 8.30
C PRO A 383 0.92 5.94 8.45
N ASN A 384 0.48 6.86 7.60
CA ASN A 384 -0.87 7.43 7.61
C ASN A 384 -1.94 6.50 7.02
N ARG A 385 -1.57 5.29 6.54
CA ARG A 385 -2.54 4.23 6.21
C ARG A 385 -3.26 3.69 7.46
N TYR A 386 -2.71 3.97 8.63
CA TYR A 386 -3.30 3.66 9.93
C TYR A 386 -3.78 4.94 10.63
N GLY A 387 -4.92 4.85 11.28
CA GLY A 387 -5.50 5.95 12.05
C GLY A 387 -5.92 5.50 13.45
N LYS A 388 -6.66 6.34 14.16
CA LYS A 388 -7.17 6.06 15.52
C LYS A 388 -8.04 4.79 15.62
N TRP A 389 -8.57 4.31 14.52
CA TRP A 389 -9.31 3.06 14.42
C TRP A 389 -8.45 1.81 14.63
N THR A 390 -7.13 1.94 14.49
CA THR A 390 -6.15 0.85 14.63
C THR A 390 -5.84 0.62 16.10
N THR A 391 -6.76 -0.01 16.82
CA THR A 391 -6.58 -0.35 18.24
C THR A 391 -5.50 -1.41 18.44
N THR A 392 -4.98 -1.56 19.65
CA THR A 392 -4.04 -2.64 20.00
C THR A 392 -4.65 -4.02 19.73
N GLN A 393 -5.93 -4.21 20.05
CA GLN A 393 -6.63 -5.47 19.76
C GLN A 393 -6.73 -5.78 18.26
N TYR A 394 -7.07 -4.76 17.45
CA TYR A 394 -7.07 -4.91 15.99
C TYR A 394 -5.66 -5.23 15.48
N THR A 395 -4.64 -4.49 15.94
CA THR A 395 -3.25 -4.67 15.54
C THR A 395 -2.76 -6.08 15.82
N GLU A 396 -3.05 -6.61 17.01
CA GLU A 396 -2.66 -7.98 17.37
C GLU A 396 -3.38 -9.01 16.50
N ALA A 397 -4.71 -8.94 16.41
CA ALA A 397 -5.48 -9.90 15.62
C ALA A 397 -5.05 -9.91 14.16
N LYS A 398 -4.85 -8.73 13.57
CA LYS A 398 -4.45 -8.59 12.17
C LYS A 398 -3.01 -8.99 11.93
N ALA A 399 -2.08 -8.66 12.83
CA ALA A 399 -0.68 -9.10 12.72
C ALA A 399 -0.54 -10.62 12.83
N ARG A 400 -1.30 -11.27 13.71
CA ARG A 400 -1.36 -12.74 13.81
C ARG A 400 -1.83 -13.37 12.50
N GLU A 401 -2.93 -12.87 11.95
CA GLU A 401 -3.46 -13.33 10.67
C GLU A 401 -2.43 -13.13 9.54
N SER A 402 -1.90 -11.90 9.39
CA SER A 402 -0.95 -11.59 8.33
C SER A 402 0.35 -12.38 8.43
N TYR A 403 0.82 -12.65 9.65
CA TYR A 403 1.98 -13.49 9.90
C TYR A 403 1.71 -14.96 9.54
N GLY A 404 0.61 -15.53 10.02
CA GLY A 404 0.24 -16.92 9.71
C GLY A 404 -0.03 -17.16 8.22
N PHE A 405 -0.46 -16.11 7.50
CA PHE A 405 -0.68 -16.19 6.05
C PHE A 405 0.56 -15.82 5.20
N ASN A 406 1.70 -15.54 5.81
CA ASN A 406 2.90 -15.11 5.08
C ASN A 406 3.37 -16.11 4.01
N ASN A 407 3.17 -17.40 4.23
CA ASN A 407 3.53 -18.46 3.29
C ASN A 407 2.33 -19.18 2.65
N ILE A 408 1.10 -18.77 2.95
CA ILE A 408 -0.10 -19.29 2.30
C ILE A 408 -0.22 -18.63 0.91
N VAL A 409 -0.85 -19.34 -0.05
CA VAL A 409 -1.11 -18.78 -1.39
C VAL A 409 -1.83 -17.46 -1.28
N GLY A 410 -1.25 -16.40 -1.84
CA GLY A 410 -1.83 -15.06 -1.86
C GLY A 410 -2.61 -14.82 -3.15
N TYR A 411 -3.92 -14.60 -3.03
CA TYR A 411 -4.78 -14.32 -4.18
C TYR A 411 -4.98 -12.81 -4.39
N PRO A 412 -5.22 -12.37 -5.63
CA PRO A 412 -5.60 -10.99 -5.88
C PRO A 412 -6.93 -10.66 -5.17
N LYS A 413 -7.03 -9.46 -4.61
CA LYS A 413 -8.23 -8.96 -3.89
C LYS A 413 -8.67 -9.87 -2.73
N GLU A 414 -7.76 -10.64 -2.16
CA GLU A 414 -8.07 -11.50 -1.02
C GLU A 414 -8.42 -10.70 0.22
N GLU A 415 -9.57 -10.99 0.82
CA GLU A 415 -10.02 -10.41 2.07
C GLU A 415 -9.49 -11.19 3.28
N ARG A 416 -9.06 -10.45 4.29
CA ARG A 416 -8.57 -10.95 5.57
C ARG A 416 -9.50 -10.47 6.68
N PHE A 417 -9.97 -11.37 7.55
CA PHE A 417 -11.11 -11.12 8.43
C PHE A 417 -10.75 -10.87 9.89
N ALA A 418 -9.55 -11.18 10.36
CA ALA A 418 -9.17 -10.97 11.75
C ALA A 418 -9.24 -9.48 12.15
N GLY A 419 -9.76 -9.24 13.35
CA GLY A 419 -9.91 -7.89 13.91
C GLY A 419 -11.02 -7.04 13.29
N ARG A 420 -11.86 -7.61 12.43
CA ARG A 420 -12.99 -6.95 11.77
C ARG A 420 -14.33 -7.29 12.44
N PRO A 421 -15.34 -6.40 12.39
CA PRO A 421 -15.22 -5.00 11.95
C PRO A 421 -14.44 -4.16 12.97
N THR A 422 -13.86 -3.04 12.52
CA THR A 422 -13.32 -2.01 13.41
C THR A 422 -14.45 -1.11 13.92
N GLN A 423 -14.12 -0.09 14.71
CA GLN A 423 -15.09 0.94 15.07
C GLN A 423 -15.54 1.80 13.88
N ARG A 424 -14.82 1.70 12.74
CA ARG A 424 -15.01 2.49 11.53
C ARG A 424 -15.94 1.79 10.55
N VAL A 425 -17.22 1.74 10.89
CA VAL A 425 -18.30 1.20 10.05
C VAL A 425 -19.25 2.30 9.65
N SER A 426 -19.88 2.19 8.48
CA SER A 426 -20.90 3.15 8.05
C SER A 426 -22.19 3.01 8.86
N GLY A 427 -23.07 4.00 8.77
CA GLY A 427 -24.41 3.90 9.39
C GLY A 427 -25.26 2.76 8.82
N LEU A 428 -24.90 2.24 7.64
CA LEU A 428 -25.62 1.15 6.96
C LEU A 428 -25.05 -0.24 7.24
N TYR A 429 -23.89 -0.33 7.88
CA TYR A 429 -23.18 -1.60 8.05
C TYR A 429 -24.10 -2.73 8.56
N LYS A 430 -24.85 -2.47 9.65
CA LYS A 430 -25.70 -3.48 10.31
C LYS A 430 -26.85 -4.01 9.44
N ILE A 431 -27.32 -3.23 8.47
CA ILE A 431 -28.40 -3.66 7.57
C ILE A 431 -27.88 -4.29 6.28
N LEU A 432 -26.58 -4.09 5.97
CA LEU A 432 -25.94 -4.59 4.76
C LEU A 432 -25.06 -5.81 4.99
N GLU A 433 -24.45 -5.99 6.17
CA GLU A 433 -23.44 -7.01 6.44
C GLU A 433 -23.89 -8.45 6.08
N SER A 434 -25.17 -8.78 6.27
CA SER A 434 -25.71 -10.09 5.94
C SER A 434 -26.16 -10.26 4.49
N LYS A 435 -26.17 -9.18 3.70
CA LYS A 435 -26.70 -9.14 2.34
C LYS A 435 -25.62 -9.13 1.25
N CYS A 436 -24.37 -8.95 1.62
CA CYS A 436 -23.29 -8.75 0.68
C CYS A 436 -21.97 -9.36 1.16
N SER A 437 -21.01 -9.47 0.26
CA SER A 437 -19.62 -9.72 0.59
C SER A 437 -18.95 -8.39 0.95
N MET A 438 -18.53 -8.25 2.20
CA MET A 438 -17.85 -7.05 2.68
C MET A 438 -16.38 -7.10 2.34
N GLY A 439 -15.87 -6.01 1.77
CA GLY A 439 -14.47 -5.71 1.66
C GLY A 439 -14.00 -4.77 2.76
N PHE A 440 -12.67 -4.73 3.00
CA PHE A 440 -12.07 -3.91 4.03
C PHE A 440 -11.03 -2.95 3.45
N HIS A 441 -11.18 -1.67 3.77
CA HIS A 441 -10.25 -0.65 3.28
C HIS A 441 -10.06 0.48 4.31
N ALA A 442 -8.84 0.71 4.75
CA ALA A 442 -8.47 1.77 5.70
C ALA A 442 -9.37 1.81 6.98
N GLY A 443 -9.67 0.64 7.52
CA GLY A 443 -10.54 0.48 8.68
C GLY A 443 -12.02 0.35 8.38
N TRP A 444 -12.46 0.69 7.18
CA TRP A 444 -13.86 0.66 6.77
C TRP A 444 -14.28 -0.69 6.23
N GLU A 445 -15.52 -1.12 6.57
CA GLU A 445 -16.25 -2.17 5.88
C GLU A 445 -17.05 -1.55 4.73
N GLN A 446 -16.95 -2.12 3.53
CA GLN A 446 -17.67 -1.64 2.34
C GLN A 446 -18.15 -2.80 1.47
N PRO A 447 -19.42 -2.81 0.99
CA PRO A 447 -19.93 -3.84 0.11
C PRO A 447 -19.11 -3.96 -1.19
N HIS A 448 -18.56 -5.14 -1.47
CA HIS A 448 -17.95 -5.47 -2.75
C HIS A 448 -19.01 -5.89 -3.78
N TRP A 449 -19.93 -6.78 -3.39
CA TRP A 449 -21.04 -7.25 -4.23
C TRP A 449 -22.15 -7.85 -3.36
N PHE A 450 -23.38 -7.82 -3.85
CA PHE A 450 -24.56 -8.24 -3.13
C PHE A 450 -25.00 -9.64 -3.49
N TYR A 451 -25.40 -10.42 -2.49
CA TYR A 451 -25.89 -11.79 -2.66
C TYR A 451 -27.24 -11.78 -3.38
N LYS A 452 -27.44 -12.73 -4.29
CA LYS A 452 -28.73 -12.97 -4.96
C LYS A 452 -29.35 -14.29 -4.45
N PRO A 453 -30.67 -14.40 -4.43
CA PRO A 453 -31.34 -15.62 -3.97
C PRO A 453 -30.80 -16.87 -4.68
N GLY A 454 -30.47 -17.90 -3.88
CA GLY A 454 -29.98 -19.19 -4.38
C GLY A 454 -28.51 -19.24 -4.81
N GLN A 455 -27.75 -18.16 -4.59
CA GLN A 455 -26.33 -18.14 -4.90
C GLN A 455 -25.46 -18.71 -3.77
N ASP A 456 -24.26 -19.16 -4.15
CA ASP A 456 -23.19 -19.49 -3.22
C ASP A 456 -22.60 -18.21 -2.63
N THR A 457 -22.78 -17.99 -1.34
CA THR A 457 -22.30 -16.81 -0.60
C THR A 457 -20.93 -17.02 0.05
N ARG A 458 -20.32 -18.21 -0.11
CA ARG A 458 -19.02 -18.50 0.50
C ARG A 458 -17.92 -17.62 -0.12
N TYR A 459 -17.05 -17.08 0.71
CA TYR A 459 -15.86 -16.39 0.25
C TYR A 459 -14.91 -17.37 -0.49
N ARG A 460 -14.54 -17.02 -1.73
CA ARG A 460 -13.70 -17.87 -2.60
C ARG A 460 -12.58 -17.04 -3.24
N PRO A 461 -11.44 -16.88 -2.55
CA PRO A 461 -10.27 -16.24 -3.18
C PRO A 461 -9.76 -17.11 -4.34
N SER A 462 -9.37 -16.48 -5.46
CA SER A 462 -8.91 -17.18 -6.66
C SER A 462 -8.16 -16.25 -7.58
N PHE A 463 -7.28 -16.80 -8.44
CA PHE A 463 -6.68 -16.11 -9.58
C PHE A 463 -7.65 -15.96 -10.75
N ARG A 464 -8.85 -16.49 -10.65
CA ARG A 464 -9.88 -16.58 -11.71
C ARG A 464 -11.22 -16.05 -11.20
N ARG A 465 -12.15 -15.78 -12.14
CA ARG A 465 -13.52 -15.41 -11.78
C ARG A 465 -14.19 -16.48 -10.94
N THR A 466 -14.94 -16.05 -9.93
CA THR A 466 -15.64 -16.95 -9.00
C THR A 466 -17.12 -16.56 -8.88
N ASN A 467 -17.75 -16.95 -7.78
CA ASN A 467 -19.17 -16.73 -7.49
C ASN A 467 -19.65 -15.26 -7.44
N TRP A 468 -18.74 -14.31 -7.41
CA TRP A 468 -19.04 -12.86 -7.49
C TRP A 468 -19.40 -12.41 -8.92
N PHE A 469 -18.98 -13.14 -9.95
CA PHE A 469 -19.01 -12.66 -11.34
C PHE A 469 -20.43 -12.39 -11.85
N GLU A 470 -21.37 -13.32 -11.67
CA GLU A 470 -22.77 -13.17 -12.11
C GLU A 470 -23.55 -12.11 -11.29
N PRO A 471 -23.44 -12.06 -9.94
CA PRO A 471 -24.00 -10.98 -9.16
C PRO A 471 -23.56 -9.60 -9.61
N VAL A 472 -22.26 -9.40 -9.78
CA VAL A 472 -21.70 -8.12 -10.25
C VAL A 472 -22.23 -7.74 -11.63
N GLY A 473 -22.40 -8.72 -12.54
CA GLY A 473 -23.06 -8.49 -13.84
C GLY A 473 -24.50 -8.06 -13.71
N SER A 474 -25.23 -8.57 -12.73
CA SER A 474 -26.61 -8.15 -12.42
C SER A 474 -26.66 -6.72 -11.86
N GLU A 475 -25.73 -6.39 -10.94
CA GLU A 475 -25.61 -5.03 -10.38
C GLU A 475 -25.22 -4.02 -11.45
N TYR A 476 -24.29 -4.39 -12.34
CA TYR A 476 -23.90 -3.58 -13.50
C TYR A 476 -25.14 -3.24 -14.36
N LYS A 477 -25.94 -4.26 -14.73
CA LYS A 477 -27.16 -4.06 -15.52
C LYS A 477 -28.18 -3.20 -14.78
N GLN A 478 -28.29 -3.37 -13.47
CA GLN A 478 -29.17 -2.58 -12.60
C GLN A 478 -28.87 -1.08 -12.73
N VAL A 479 -27.61 -0.67 -12.60
CA VAL A 479 -27.19 0.72 -12.73
C VAL A 479 -27.38 1.25 -14.14
N MET A 480 -27.10 0.43 -15.16
CA MET A 480 -27.21 0.85 -16.57
C MET A 480 -28.64 0.98 -17.07
N GLN A 481 -29.59 0.21 -16.54
CA GLN A 481 -30.95 0.09 -17.07
C GLN A 481 -32.02 0.69 -16.16
N SER A 482 -31.75 0.80 -14.87
CA SER A 482 -32.74 1.24 -13.87
C SER A 482 -32.10 2.23 -12.87
N VAL A 483 -31.89 1.85 -11.63
CA VAL A 483 -31.29 2.67 -10.58
C VAL A 483 -30.64 1.81 -9.53
N GLY A 484 -29.42 2.16 -9.16
CA GLY A 484 -28.65 1.50 -8.09
C GLY A 484 -28.31 2.45 -6.95
N VAL A 485 -28.12 1.90 -5.74
CA VAL A 485 -27.66 2.61 -4.54
C VAL A 485 -26.37 1.99 -4.03
N ILE A 486 -25.42 2.85 -3.65
CA ILE A 486 -24.13 2.44 -3.09
C ILE A 486 -23.79 3.27 -1.85
N ASP A 487 -23.20 2.62 -0.86
CA ASP A 487 -22.62 3.27 0.32
C ASP A 487 -21.22 3.79 0.00
N LEU A 488 -21.06 5.12 -0.01
CA LEU A 488 -19.81 5.83 -0.24
C LEU A 488 -19.27 6.47 1.04
N SER A 489 -19.82 6.13 2.20
CA SER A 489 -19.41 6.69 3.49
C SER A 489 -17.92 6.53 3.82
N PRO A 490 -17.19 5.51 3.34
CA PRO A 490 -15.76 5.35 3.60
C PRO A 490 -14.84 6.44 3.04
N PHE A 491 -15.27 7.21 2.04
CA PHE A 491 -14.43 8.27 1.47
C PHE A 491 -14.03 9.31 2.52
N GLY A 492 -12.77 9.81 2.47
CA GLY A 492 -12.31 10.90 3.33
C GLY A 492 -13.03 12.21 3.04
N LYS A 493 -13.41 12.95 4.06
CA LYS A 493 -14.15 14.22 3.94
C LYS A 493 -13.54 15.28 4.83
N PHE A 494 -13.12 16.41 4.23
CA PHE A 494 -12.53 17.53 4.95
C PHE A 494 -13.36 18.78 4.72
N ASN A 495 -13.63 19.49 5.80
CA ASN A 495 -14.19 20.84 5.73
C ASN A 495 -13.03 21.85 5.88
N ILE A 496 -12.92 22.78 4.93
CA ILE A 496 -11.91 23.84 4.95
C ILE A 496 -12.64 25.18 4.93
N LYS A 497 -12.36 26.01 5.95
CA LYS A 497 -12.92 27.35 6.11
C LYS A 497 -11.84 28.37 6.38
N GLY A 498 -12.06 29.61 6.00
CA GLY A 498 -11.18 30.73 6.36
C GLY A 498 -11.00 31.73 5.22
N GLN A 499 -10.43 32.89 5.56
CA GLN A 499 -10.22 33.96 4.60
C GLN A 499 -9.20 33.60 3.51
N ASP A 500 -8.25 32.69 3.80
CA ASP A 500 -7.25 32.22 2.88
C ASP A 500 -7.57 30.87 2.22
N SER A 501 -8.79 30.31 2.45
CA SER A 501 -9.17 28.99 1.94
C SER A 501 -9.03 28.89 0.41
N VAL A 502 -9.49 29.90 -0.33
CA VAL A 502 -9.36 29.96 -1.80
C VAL A 502 -7.89 30.01 -2.22
N ARG A 503 -7.06 30.80 -1.51
CA ARG A 503 -5.62 30.93 -1.81
C ARG A 503 -4.87 29.62 -1.56
N LEU A 504 -5.13 28.96 -0.43
CA LEU A 504 -4.55 27.66 -0.12
C LEU A 504 -4.93 26.62 -1.18
N LEU A 505 -6.22 26.50 -1.49
CA LEU A 505 -6.67 25.49 -2.44
C LEU A 505 -6.18 25.79 -3.87
N ASP A 506 -6.04 27.08 -4.25
CA ASP A 506 -5.52 27.47 -5.56
C ASP A 506 -3.99 27.20 -5.66
N HIS A 507 -3.27 27.19 -4.54
CA HIS A 507 -1.88 26.76 -4.44
C HIS A 507 -1.72 25.22 -4.49
N LEU A 508 -2.64 24.47 -3.86
CA LEU A 508 -2.58 23.02 -3.80
C LEU A 508 -3.02 22.34 -5.11
N PHE A 509 -4.06 22.87 -5.76
CA PHE A 509 -4.74 22.17 -6.85
C PHE A 509 -4.34 22.63 -8.24
N ALA A 510 -4.16 21.68 -9.14
CA ALA A 510 -3.82 21.94 -10.54
C ALA A 510 -5.01 22.43 -11.38
N ASN A 511 -6.26 22.23 -10.91
CA ASN A 511 -7.47 22.76 -11.55
C ASN A 511 -7.84 24.16 -11.01
N VAL A 512 -8.83 24.81 -11.64
CA VAL A 512 -9.42 26.05 -11.11
C VAL A 512 -10.33 25.74 -9.93
N ILE A 513 -10.41 26.66 -8.98
CA ILE A 513 -11.35 26.56 -7.87
C ILE A 513 -12.78 26.70 -8.40
N PRO A 514 -13.71 25.81 -8.05
CA PRO A 514 -15.09 25.87 -8.50
C PRO A 514 -15.81 27.13 -7.97
N LYS A 515 -16.84 27.60 -8.69
CA LYS A 515 -17.74 28.64 -8.20
C LYS A 515 -18.54 28.14 -7.01
N VAL A 516 -19.03 29.05 -6.16
CA VAL A 516 -19.95 28.71 -5.08
C VAL A 516 -21.14 27.93 -5.64
N GLY A 517 -21.50 26.83 -4.99
CA GLY A 517 -22.56 25.91 -5.42
C GLY A 517 -22.13 24.96 -6.54
N PHE A 518 -20.83 24.83 -6.83
CA PHE A 518 -20.29 23.89 -7.81
C PHE A 518 -19.12 23.07 -7.26
N THR A 519 -18.82 22.00 -7.98
CA THR A 519 -17.83 21.00 -7.64
C THR A 519 -16.89 20.80 -8.84
N ASN A 520 -15.62 20.56 -8.57
CA ASN A 520 -14.62 20.16 -9.57
C ASN A 520 -13.82 18.94 -9.04
N ILE A 521 -13.34 18.14 -9.96
CA ILE A 521 -12.29 17.17 -9.68
C ILE A 521 -10.94 17.86 -9.85
N SER A 522 -10.05 17.71 -8.90
CA SER A 522 -8.74 18.34 -8.93
C SER A 522 -7.66 17.44 -8.37
N HIS A 523 -6.41 17.73 -8.75
CA HIS A 523 -5.25 16.93 -8.37
C HIS A 523 -4.27 17.80 -7.58
N MET A 524 -3.80 17.29 -6.46
CA MET A 524 -2.59 17.76 -5.80
C MET A 524 -1.38 17.08 -6.46
N LEU A 525 -0.32 17.84 -6.65
CA LEU A 525 0.89 17.36 -7.33
C LEU A 525 2.10 17.50 -6.44
N THR A 526 3.10 16.65 -6.67
CA THR A 526 4.42 16.82 -6.08
C THR A 526 5.20 17.95 -6.79
N PRO A 527 6.28 18.49 -6.21
CA PRO A 527 7.15 19.48 -6.86
C PRO A 527 7.66 19.05 -8.24
N LYS A 528 7.83 17.74 -8.47
CA LYS A 528 8.23 17.17 -9.78
C LYS A 528 7.04 16.96 -10.74
N GLY A 529 5.81 17.36 -10.35
CA GLY A 529 4.62 17.30 -11.19
C GLY A 529 4.00 15.90 -11.29
N ARG A 530 4.22 15.02 -10.31
CA ARG A 530 3.57 13.73 -10.20
C ARG A 530 2.27 13.85 -9.43
N VAL A 531 1.34 12.92 -9.63
CA VAL A 531 0.03 12.96 -8.97
C VAL A 531 0.16 12.50 -7.52
N TYR A 532 0.03 13.45 -6.59
CA TYR A 532 0.05 13.16 -5.15
C TYR A 532 -1.30 12.64 -4.66
N ALA A 533 -2.40 13.31 -5.06
CA ALA A 533 -3.76 12.91 -4.73
C ALA A 533 -4.76 13.41 -5.76
N GLU A 534 -5.94 12.78 -5.82
CA GLU A 534 -7.12 13.25 -6.54
C GLU A 534 -8.24 13.53 -5.54
N LEU A 535 -8.87 14.71 -5.63
CA LEU A 535 -9.94 15.11 -4.75
C LEU A 535 -11.12 15.69 -5.53
N THR A 536 -12.32 15.45 -5.01
CA THR A 536 -13.51 16.21 -5.37
C THR A 536 -13.57 17.46 -4.49
N VAL A 537 -13.58 18.65 -5.13
CA VAL A 537 -13.55 19.95 -4.47
C VAL A 537 -14.90 20.62 -4.63
N SER A 538 -15.69 20.75 -3.58
CA SER A 538 -17.02 21.36 -3.59
C SER A 538 -17.02 22.69 -2.82
N HIS A 539 -17.32 23.81 -3.51
CA HIS A 539 -17.40 25.14 -2.94
C HIS A 539 -18.81 25.37 -2.38
N GLN A 540 -18.98 25.18 -1.07
CA GLN A 540 -20.30 25.20 -0.42
C GLN A 540 -20.86 26.61 -0.27
N THR A 541 -20.12 27.47 0.41
CA THR A 541 -20.42 28.89 0.65
C THR A 541 -19.13 29.69 0.47
N PRO A 542 -19.19 31.04 0.35
CA PRO A 542 -17.95 31.82 0.22
C PRO A 542 -16.96 31.54 1.34
N GLY A 543 -15.77 31.07 0.97
CA GLY A 543 -14.69 30.72 1.91
C GLY A 543 -14.85 29.37 2.61
N GLU A 544 -15.82 28.54 2.21
CA GLU A 544 -16.05 27.21 2.78
C GLU A 544 -16.09 26.14 1.71
N PHE A 545 -15.30 25.08 1.92
CA PHE A 545 -15.15 23.97 0.98
C PHE A 545 -15.34 22.63 1.66
N LEU A 546 -16.00 21.71 0.96
CA LEU A 546 -15.99 20.28 1.26
C LEU A 546 -15.04 19.60 0.26
N LEU A 547 -13.99 18.96 0.77
CA LEU A 547 -13.08 18.13 0.00
C LEU A 547 -13.39 16.66 0.24
N ILE A 548 -13.43 15.87 -0.83
CA ILE A 548 -13.65 14.42 -0.75
C ILE A 548 -12.44 13.73 -1.38
N THR A 549 -11.88 12.75 -0.68
CA THR A 549 -10.72 11.98 -1.12
C THR A 549 -10.94 10.48 -0.92
N GLY A 550 -10.03 9.65 -1.45
CA GLY A 550 -10.08 8.20 -1.27
C GLY A 550 -9.97 7.78 0.20
N SER A 551 -10.68 6.73 0.58
CA SER A 551 -10.65 6.21 1.96
C SER A 551 -9.25 5.79 2.41
N GLY A 552 -8.45 5.22 1.51
CA GLY A 552 -7.08 4.77 1.80
C GLY A 552 -6.05 5.89 1.89
N SER A 553 -6.35 7.08 1.38
CA SER A 553 -5.44 8.23 1.37
C SER A 553 -5.87 9.34 2.33
N GLU A 554 -6.91 9.14 3.13
CA GLU A 554 -7.49 10.18 4.00
C GLU A 554 -6.42 10.94 4.81
N LEU A 555 -5.66 10.26 5.66
CA LEU A 555 -4.66 10.93 6.50
C LEU A 555 -3.39 11.31 5.72
N HIS A 556 -3.06 10.60 4.65
CA HIS A 556 -1.98 10.97 3.72
C HIS A 556 -2.26 12.34 3.08
N ASP A 557 -3.47 12.54 2.58
CA ASP A 557 -3.86 13.78 1.90
C ASP A 557 -4.06 14.92 2.89
N LEU A 558 -4.68 14.62 4.05
CA LEU A 558 -4.88 15.59 5.13
C LEU A 558 -3.54 16.16 5.62
N ARG A 559 -2.55 15.30 5.85
CA ARG A 559 -1.20 15.72 6.24
C ARG A 559 -0.62 16.76 5.28
N TRP A 560 -0.71 16.51 3.98
CA TRP A 560 -0.17 17.42 2.97
C TRP A 560 -0.88 18.78 2.99
N ILE A 561 -2.19 18.78 3.10
CA ILE A 561 -3.00 20.01 3.16
C ILE A 561 -2.64 20.81 4.42
N GLU A 562 -2.53 20.14 5.58
CA GLU A 562 -2.17 20.79 6.86
C GLU A 562 -0.74 21.35 6.83
N GLU A 563 0.23 20.61 6.30
CA GLU A 563 1.62 21.04 6.19
C GLU A 563 1.74 22.27 5.29
N GLU A 564 1.10 22.27 4.12
CA GLU A 564 1.13 23.38 3.20
C GLU A 564 0.39 24.62 3.75
N ALA A 565 -0.69 24.42 4.50
CA ALA A 565 -1.39 25.52 5.18
C ALA A 565 -0.47 26.22 6.21
N VAL A 566 0.26 25.43 7.01
CA VAL A 566 1.21 25.97 8.00
C VAL A 566 2.44 26.60 7.31
N ASN A 567 3.01 25.92 6.31
CA ASN A 567 4.20 26.40 5.60
C ASN A 567 3.96 27.71 4.85
N GLY A 568 2.77 27.90 4.29
CA GLY A 568 2.36 29.11 3.59
C GLY A 568 1.77 30.20 4.49
N GLY A 569 1.56 29.91 5.79
CA GLY A 569 0.96 30.84 6.76
C GLY A 569 -0.47 31.23 6.39
N TYR A 570 -1.27 30.30 5.85
CA TYR A 570 -2.66 30.53 5.47
C TYR A 570 -3.58 30.53 6.71
N ASP A 571 -4.46 31.53 6.79
CA ASP A 571 -5.49 31.62 7.83
C ASP A 571 -6.72 30.78 7.44
N VAL A 572 -6.67 29.50 7.83
CA VAL A 572 -7.69 28.49 7.51
C VAL A 572 -7.91 27.55 8.70
N GLU A 573 -9.14 27.09 8.86
CA GLU A 573 -9.53 25.98 9.70
C GLU A 573 -9.71 24.74 8.80
N ILE A 574 -9.01 23.65 9.11
CA ILE A 574 -9.10 22.35 8.43
C ILE A 574 -9.67 21.33 9.41
N LYS A 575 -10.82 20.77 9.10
CA LYS A 575 -11.47 19.77 9.94
C LYS A 575 -11.71 18.48 9.16
N ASN A 576 -11.20 17.35 9.66
CA ASN A 576 -11.58 16.04 9.18
C ASN A 576 -12.97 15.68 9.75
N ILE A 577 -13.95 15.52 8.87
CA ILE A 577 -15.34 15.21 9.20
C ILE A 577 -15.78 13.85 8.64
N THR A 578 -14.81 13.00 8.30
CA THR A 578 -15.06 11.69 7.68
C THR A 578 -16.03 10.84 8.48
N ASP A 579 -15.82 10.74 9.79
CA ASP A 579 -16.62 9.88 10.66
C ASP A 579 -17.98 10.50 11.05
N GLU A 580 -18.21 11.80 10.76
CA GLU A 580 -19.45 12.52 11.08
C GLU A 580 -20.51 12.33 9.97
N LEU A 581 -20.08 12.14 8.71
CA LEU A 581 -20.96 12.10 7.54
C LEU A 581 -21.07 10.71 6.93
N GLY A 582 -22.31 10.28 6.69
CA GLY A 582 -22.64 9.23 5.74
C GLY A 582 -22.78 9.78 4.33
N VAL A 583 -22.58 8.92 3.32
CA VAL A 583 -22.74 9.26 1.91
C VAL A 583 -23.47 8.15 1.18
N LEU A 584 -24.62 8.45 0.59
CA LEU A 584 -25.34 7.54 -0.32
C LEU A 584 -25.18 8.01 -1.75
N GLY A 585 -24.63 7.15 -2.61
CA GLY A 585 -24.65 7.32 -4.06
C GLY A 585 -25.92 6.70 -4.65
N ILE A 586 -26.66 7.44 -5.48
CA ILE A 586 -27.74 6.92 -6.28
C ILE A 586 -27.45 7.16 -7.76
N ALA A 587 -27.47 6.13 -8.59
CA ALA A 587 -27.08 6.23 -9.98
C ALA A 587 -27.92 5.35 -10.90
N GLY A 588 -28.14 5.82 -12.12
CA GLY A 588 -28.90 5.12 -13.17
C GLY A 588 -29.95 6.01 -13.84
N PRO A 589 -30.52 5.59 -14.98
CA PRO A 589 -31.48 6.39 -15.73
C PRO A 589 -32.72 6.81 -14.92
N HIS A 590 -33.15 6.02 -13.94
CA HIS A 590 -34.30 6.29 -13.09
C HIS A 590 -33.93 7.05 -11.78
N ALA A 591 -32.67 7.36 -11.52
CA ALA A 591 -32.23 8.01 -10.27
C ALA A 591 -33.00 9.32 -9.98
N ARG A 592 -33.20 10.16 -11.02
CA ARG A 592 -33.95 11.41 -10.88
C ARG A 592 -35.40 11.13 -10.49
N LYS A 593 -36.05 10.16 -11.12
CA LYS A 593 -37.44 9.83 -10.87
C LYS A 593 -37.65 9.39 -9.42
N VAL A 594 -36.73 8.63 -8.87
CA VAL A 594 -36.78 8.21 -7.45
C VAL A 594 -36.63 9.43 -6.54
N LEU A 595 -35.59 10.22 -6.71
CA LEU A 595 -35.30 11.36 -5.82
C LEU A 595 -36.38 12.45 -5.92
N GLN A 596 -36.97 12.69 -7.10
CA GLN A 596 -38.00 13.69 -7.29
C GLN A 596 -39.31 13.36 -6.52
N LYS A 597 -39.56 12.09 -6.20
CA LYS A 597 -40.67 11.69 -5.31
C LYS A 597 -40.46 12.14 -3.86
N LEU A 598 -39.20 12.44 -3.48
CA LEU A 598 -38.76 12.66 -2.10
C LEU A 598 -38.37 14.11 -1.78
N THR A 599 -38.32 15.00 -2.78
CA THR A 599 -37.97 16.41 -2.58
C THR A 599 -38.85 17.32 -3.41
N SER A 600 -39.12 18.51 -2.87
CA SER A 600 -39.84 19.61 -3.57
C SER A 600 -38.90 20.38 -4.52
N GLU A 601 -37.56 20.19 -4.41
CA GLU A 601 -36.58 20.84 -5.28
C GLU A 601 -36.65 20.25 -6.70
N ASP A 602 -36.59 21.12 -7.69
CA ASP A 602 -36.50 20.69 -9.09
C ASP A 602 -35.11 20.13 -9.40
N LEU A 603 -35.09 18.82 -9.71
CA LEU A 603 -33.86 18.07 -10.05
C LEU A 603 -33.62 17.99 -11.57
N SER A 604 -34.31 18.77 -12.39
CA SER A 604 -34.11 18.82 -13.84
C SER A 604 -32.70 19.30 -14.23
N ASP A 605 -32.25 18.99 -15.44
CA ASP A 605 -30.95 19.37 -15.95
C ASP A 605 -30.72 20.88 -16.02
N ASP A 606 -31.76 21.66 -16.16
CA ASP A 606 -31.72 23.12 -16.25
C ASP A 606 -31.56 23.78 -14.87
N VAL A 607 -32.10 23.15 -13.81
CA VAL A 607 -32.11 23.67 -12.44
C VAL A 607 -31.01 23.06 -11.58
N PHE A 608 -30.76 21.77 -11.70
CA PHE A 608 -29.67 21.09 -10.97
C PHE A 608 -28.67 20.53 -11.98
N LYS A 609 -27.68 21.34 -12.34
CA LYS A 609 -26.71 21.05 -13.40
C LYS A 609 -25.68 20.01 -12.96
N PHE A 610 -25.08 19.31 -13.92
CA PHE A 610 -23.93 18.43 -13.66
C PHE A 610 -22.80 19.18 -12.94
N LEU A 611 -22.20 18.57 -11.93
CA LEU A 611 -21.22 19.14 -11.00
C LEU A 611 -21.75 20.28 -10.13
N GLN A 612 -23.05 20.49 -10.04
CA GLN A 612 -23.61 21.43 -9.07
C GLN A 612 -23.76 20.75 -7.70
N THR A 613 -23.56 21.53 -6.63
CA THR A 613 -23.83 21.12 -5.25
C THR A 613 -24.96 21.96 -4.68
N LYS A 614 -25.89 21.35 -3.95
CA LYS A 614 -27.02 22.02 -3.30
C LYS A 614 -27.34 21.39 -1.96
N SER A 615 -27.67 22.23 -0.98
CA SER A 615 -28.33 21.75 0.23
C SER A 615 -29.83 21.61 -0.04
N LEU A 616 -30.39 20.45 0.23
CA LEU A 616 -31.81 20.17 0.07
C LEU A 616 -32.31 19.18 1.12
N LYS A 617 -33.58 18.89 1.14
CA LYS A 617 -34.19 17.85 1.98
C LYS A 617 -34.65 16.69 1.13
N VAL A 618 -34.28 15.49 1.51
CA VAL A 618 -34.87 14.23 1.04
C VAL A 618 -35.90 13.82 2.09
N SER A 619 -37.19 13.98 1.81
CA SER A 619 -38.24 14.00 2.80
C SER A 619 -37.97 15.03 3.89
N ASN A 620 -37.67 14.58 5.13
CA ASN A 620 -37.33 15.46 6.24
C ASN A 620 -35.83 15.54 6.55
N ILE A 621 -35.02 14.78 5.86
CA ILE A 621 -33.58 14.62 6.14
C ILE A 621 -32.79 15.66 5.34
N PRO A 622 -32.04 16.56 6.02
CA PRO A 622 -31.15 17.50 5.34
C PRO A 622 -29.98 16.77 4.69
N VAL A 623 -29.69 17.08 3.43
CA VAL A 623 -28.56 16.53 2.70
C VAL A 623 -27.85 17.62 1.90
N THR A 624 -26.54 17.51 1.76
CA THR A 624 -25.79 18.17 0.70
C THR A 624 -25.73 17.22 -0.49
N ALA A 625 -26.41 17.56 -1.57
CA ALA A 625 -26.45 16.76 -2.78
C ALA A 625 -25.47 17.29 -3.81
N ILE A 626 -24.57 16.43 -4.33
CA ILE A 626 -23.68 16.74 -5.44
C ILE A 626 -24.12 15.92 -6.65
N ARG A 627 -24.40 16.61 -7.78
CA ARG A 627 -24.80 15.90 -9.01
C ARG A 627 -23.56 15.36 -9.72
N ILE A 628 -23.09 14.21 -9.28
CA ILE A 628 -21.96 13.45 -9.80
C ILE A 628 -22.19 11.96 -9.58
N SER A 629 -21.58 11.13 -10.39
CA SER A 629 -21.52 9.68 -10.17
C SER A 629 -20.27 9.08 -10.82
N TYR A 630 -19.54 8.27 -10.09
CA TYR A 630 -18.36 7.56 -10.61
C TYR A 630 -18.73 6.41 -11.56
N THR A 631 -20.04 6.08 -11.65
CA THR A 631 -20.56 5.13 -12.67
C THR A 631 -20.66 5.75 -14.06
N GLY A 632 -20.57 7.10 -14.17
CA GLY A 632 -20.80 7.84 -15.42
C GLY A 632 -22.25 7.88 -15.89
N GLU A 633 -23.19 7.33 -15.11
CA GLU A 633 -24.62 7.45 -15.32
C GLU A 633 -25.20 8.66 -14.56
N LEU A 634 -26.46 8.99 -14.83
CA LEU A 634 -27.16 10.04 -14.09
C LEU A 634 -27.19 9.68 -12.61
N GLY A 635 -26.71 10.57 -11.75
CA GLY A 635 -26.68 10.26 -10.33
C GLY A 635 -26.36 11.44 -9.43
N TRP A 636 -26.49 11.20 -8.15
CA TRP A 636 -26.18 12.12 -7.06
C TRP A 636 -25.47 11.40 -5.94
N GLU A 637 -24.54 12.10 -5.28
CA GLU A 637 -24.00 11.74 -3.99
C GLU A 637 -24.69 12.60 -2.92
N LEU A 638 -25.28 11.93 -1.92
CA LEU A 638 -26.08 12.55 -0.85
C LEU A 638 -25.29 12.49 0.46
N TYR A 639 -24.68 13.61 0.82
CA TYR A 639 -23.94 13.76 2.07
C TYR A 639 -24.90 14.14 3.19
N HIS A 640 -24.92 13.36 4.27
CA HIS A 640 -25.87 13.50 5.38
C HIS A 640 -25.20 13.16 6.70
N ARG A 641 -25.80 13.49 7.83
CA ARG A 641 -25.26 13.05 9.12
C ARG A 641 -25.31 11.53 9.21
N ARG A 642 -24.24 10.93 9.71
CA ARG A 642 -24.10 9.45 9.80
C ARG A 642 -25.30 8.79 10.50
N GLU A 643 -25.87 9.42 11.52
CA GLU A 643 -27.02 8.92 12.27
C GLU A 643 -28.31 8.83 11.42
N ASP A 644 -28.40 9.61 10.36
CA ASP A 644 -29.56 9.63 9.45
C ASP A 644 -29.46 8.56 8.33
N SER A 645 -28.35 7.82 8.24
CA SER A 645 -28.04 6.91 7.12
C SER A 645 -29.12 5.86 6.89
N VAL A 646 -29.60 5.19 7.96
CA VAL A 646 -30.62 4.12 7.85
C VAL A 646 -31.94 4.72 7.38
N ALA A 647 -32.37 5.82 8.00
CA ALA A 647 -33.63 6.46 7.63
C ALA A 647 -33.62 6.95 6.17
N LEU A 648 -32.52 7.57 5.73
CA LEU A 648 -32.35 8.04 4.35
C LEU A 648 -32.35 6.86 3.36
N TYR A 649 -31.64 5.80 3.67
CA TYR A 649 -31.58 4.60 2.85
C TYR A 649 -32.97 3.96 2.69
N ASP A 650 -33.72 3.75 3.78
CA ASP A 650 -35.06 3.13 3.74
C ASP A 650 -36.03 3.97 2.93
N ILE A 651 -36.03 5.29 3.09
CA ILE A 651 -36.86 6.21 2.33
C ILE A 651 -36.56 6.12 0.83
N ILE A 652 -35.27 6.10 0.44
CA ILE A 652 -34.87 6.01 -0.97
C ILE A 652 -35.24 4.64 -1.55
N MET A 653 -34.99 3.56 -0.84
CA MET A 653 -35.29 2.20 -1.28
C MET A 653 -36.82 2.00 -1.46
N ASN A 654 -37.63 2.51 -0.52
CA ASN A 654 -39.07 2.43 -0.62
C ASN A 654 -39.62 3.24 -1.81
N ALA A 655 -39.13 4.46 -2.02
CA ALA A 655 -39.56 5.30 -3.15
C ALA A 655 -39.16 4.75 -4.52
N GLY A 656 -38.07 3.96 -4.55
CA GLY A 656 -37.52 3.38 -5.78
C GLY A 656 -38.07 2.02 -6.16
N GLN A 657 -38.92 1.38 -5.36
CA GLN A 657 -39.41 0.00 -5.63
C GLN A 657 -40.07 -0.15 -7.03
N GLU A 658 -40.92 0.75 -7.41
CA GLU A 658 -41.58 0.75 -8.74
C GLU A 658 -40.57 1.00 -9.88
N GLU A 659 -39.43 1.68 -9.58
CA GLU A 659 -38.35 1.94 -10.53
C GLU A 659 -37.32 0.79 -10.57
N GLY A 660 -37.58 -0.27 -9.81
CA GLY A 660 -36.69 -1.42 -9.71
C GLY A 660 -35.35 -1.10 -9.05
N ILE A 661 -35.33 -0.28 -7.98
CA ILE A 661 -34.11 0.08 -7.25
C ILE A 661 -33.49 -1.14 -6.57
N ASP A 662 -32.16 -1.26 -6.60
CA ASP A 662 -31.41 -2.28 -5.85
C ASP A 662 -30.02 -1.73 -5.46
N ASN A 663 -29.31 -2.45 -4.62
CA ASN A 663 -27.94 -2.12 -4.23
C ASN A 663 -26.94 -2.55 -5.30
N PHE A 664 -25.78 -1.87 -5.33
CA PHE A 664 -24.62 -2.33 -6.06
C PHE A 664 -23.34 -2.06 -5.25
N GLY A 665 -22.32 -2.88 -5.47
CA GLY A 665 -21.05 -2.82 -4.75
C GLY A 665 -19.89 -2.21 -5.56
N THR A 666 -18.72 -2.20 -4.92
CA THR A 666 -17.51 -1.61 -5.50
C THR A 666 -17.01 -2.35 -6.73
N TYR A 667 -17.29 -3.67 -6.87
CA TYR A 667 -16.91 -4.45 -8.06
C TYR A 667 -17.69 -4.02 -9.30
N ALA A 668 -19.01 -3.83 -9.16
CA ALA A 668 -19.82 -3.28 -10.25
C ALA A 668 -19.42 -1.83 -10.58
N MET A 669 -19.12 -1.01 -9.55
CA MET A 669 -18.63 0.35 -9.75
C MET A 669 -17.31 0.35 -10.53
N ASN A 670 -16.36 -0.58 -10.26
CA ASN A 670 -15.10 -0.69 -10.99
C ASN A 670 -15.33 -1.07 -12.46
N ALA A 671 -16.23 -1.98 -12.76
CA ALA A 671 -16.58 -2.33 -14.15
C ALA A 671 -17.19 -1.12 -14.90
N LEU A 672 -18.11 -0.40 -14.25
CA LEU A 672 -18.76 0.79 -14.81
C LEU A 672 -17.76 1.93 -15.10
N ARG A 673 -16.87 2.26 -14.13
CA ARG A 673 -15.91 3.36 -14.28
C ARG A 673 -14.89 3.09 -15.40
N LEU A 674 -14.45 1.83 -15.55
CA LEU A 674 -13.49 1.43 -16.60
C LEU A 674 -14.07 1.65 -18.00
N GLU A 675 -15.32 1.26 -18.24
CA GLU A 675 -16.01 1.47 -19.52
C GLU A 675 -16.18 2.96 -19.86
N LYS A 676 -16.28 3.84 -18.85
CA LYS A 676 -16.38 5.29 -18.98
C LYS A 676 -15.02 5.99 -19.06
N ALA A 677 -13.95 5.22 -19.01
CA ALA A 677 -12.57 5.71 -18.98
C ALA A 677 -12.27 6.63 -17.77
N PHE A 678 -12.89 6.39 -16.62
CA PHE A 678 -12.55 7.10 -15.39
C PHE A 678 -11.33 6.45 -14.73
N ARG A 679 -10.33 7.28 -14.40
CA ARG A 679 -9.11 6.85 -13.71
C ARG A 679 -9.39 6.73 -12.22
N ALA A 680 -8.61 5.89 -11.55
CA ALA A 680 -8.60 5.78 -10.09
C ALA A 680 -7.21 6.15 -9.57
N TRP A 681 -7.17 7.00 -8.55
CA TRP A 681 -5.94 7.26 -7.83
C TRP A 681 -5.46 5.99 -7.11
N GLY A 682 -4.14 5.80 -7.06
CA GLY A 682 -3.52 4.57 -6.57
C GLY A 682 -3.30 3.51 -7.66
N SER A 683 -4.10 3.52 -8.73
CA SER A 683 -3.98 2.60 -9.88
C SER A 683 -3.41 3.29 -11.12
N GLU A 684 -4.22 4.12 -11.81
CA GLU A 684 -3.80 4.81 -13.04
C GLU A 684 -2.92 6.02 -12.76
N MET A 685 -3.00 6.60 -11.59
CA MET A 685 -2.27 7.81 -11.21
C MET A 685 -1.84 7.74 -9.75
N ASN A 686 -0.58 8.04 -9.51
CA ASN A 686 0.08 8.02 -8.21
C ASN A 686 1.40 8.82 -8.28
N CYS A 687 2.25 8.70 -7.27
CA CYS A 687 3.56 9.37 -7.23
C CYS A 687 4.58 8.86 -8.27
N ASP A 688 4.25 7.84 -9.10
CA ASP A 688 5.07 7.40 -10.24
C ASP A 688 4.64 8.02 -11.57
N THR A 689 3.50 8.72 -11.61
CA THR A 689 2.88 9.22 -12.83
C THR A 689 2.65 10.72 -12.80
N ASN A 690 2.73 11.36 -13.96
CA ASN A 690 2.25 12.72 -14.11
C ASN A 690 0.87 12.75 -14.79
N PRO A 691 0.05 13.79 -14.56
CA PRO A 691 -1.31 13.82 -15.06
C PRO A 691 -1.42 13.86 -16.59
N LEU A 692 -0.38 14.33 -17.30
CA LEU A 692 -0.41 14.40 -18.78
C LEU A 692 -0.28 13.02 -19.40
N GLU A 693 0.59 12.17 -18.86
CA GLU A 693 0.70 10.76 -19.32
C GLU A 693 -0.54 9.93 -18.96
N ALA A 694 -1.24 10.27 -17.87
CA ALA A 694 -2.50 9.65 -17.46
C ALA A 694 -3.72 10.12 -18.26
N GLY A 695 -3.55 11.09 -19.19
CA GLY A 695 -4.64 11.62 -20.02
C GLY A 695 -5.59 12.55 -19.25
N LEU A 696 -5.11 13.23 -18.22
CA LEU A 696 -5.87 14.13 -17.34
C LEU A 696 -5.71 15.61 -17.70
N ASP A 697 -5.25 15.91 -18.91
CA ASP A 697 -5.01 17.29 -19.39
C ASP A 697 -6.20 18.24 -19.13
N TYR A 698 -7.43 17.71 -19.21
CA TYR A 698 -8.64 18.49 -18.99
C TYR A 698 -8.69 19.11 -17.59
N PHE A 699 -8.19 18.43 -16.57
CA PHE A 699 -8.19 18.87 -15.16
C PHE A 699 -6.98 19.73 -14.81
N ILE A 700 -5.97 19.85 -15.69
CA ILE A 700 -4.72 20.56 -15.43
C ILE A 700 -4.73 21.92 -16.12
N LYS A 701 -4.82 22.99 -15.34
CA LYS A 701 -4.93 24.36 -15.84
C LYS A 701 -3.59 25.12 -15.76
N LEU A 702 -2.64 24.70 -16.62
CA LEU A 702 -1.29 25.31 -16.67
C LEU A 702 -1.31 26.84 -16.88
N ASN A 703 -2.39 27.39 -17.47
CA ASN A 703 -2.54 28.80 -17.76
C ASN A 703 -3.34 29.60 -16.70
N LYS A 704 -3.79 28.95 -15.59
CA LYS A 704 -4.45 29.69 -14.51
C LYS A 704 -3.49 30.71 -13.91
N PRO A 705 -3.99 31.91 -13.46
CA PRO A 705 -3.13 32.99 -12.94
C PRO A 705 -2.32 32.55 -11.71
N ALA A 706 -2.95 31.84 -10.78
CA ALA A 706 -2.29 31.37 -9.59
C ALA A 706 -1.22 30.30 -9.92
N ASP A 707 -0.15 30.33 -9.17
CA ASP A 707 0.84 29.25 -9.19
C ASP A 707 0.36 28.10 -8.30
N PHE A 708 0.78 26.87 -8.67
CA PHE A 708 0.47 25.68 -7.88
C PHE A 708 1.65 24.72 -7.87
N ILE A 709 1.69 23.85 -6.86
CA ILE A 709 2.76 22.87 -6.70
C ILE A 709 2.86 22.00 -7.96
N GLY A 710 4.06 21.86 -8.51
CA GLY A 710 4.33 21.06 -9.70
C GLY A 710 4.06 21.74 -11.06
N LYS A 711 3.50 22.96 -11.11
CA LYS A 711 3.16 23.65 -12.37
C LYS A 711 4.34 23.79 -13.32
N GLN A 712 5.51 24.21 -12.82
CA GLN A 712 6.69 24.40 -13.64
C GLN A 712 7.25 23.08 -14.16
N ALA A 713 7.24 22.03 -13.33
CA ALA A 713 7.64 20.70 -13.75
C ALA A 713 6.74 20.18 -14.90
N LEU A 714 5.41 20.35 -14.80
CA LEU A 714 4.49 19.95 -15.86
C LEU A 714 4.70 20.73 -17.16
N LYS A 715 5.00 22.05 -17.09
CA LYS A 715 5.37 22.81 -18.28
C LYS A 715 6.60 22.25 -18.97
N GLN A 716 7.62 21.86 -18.20
CA GLN A 716 8.84 21.25 -18.74
C GLN A 716 8.55 19.85 -19.34
N ILE A 717 7.74 19.00 -18.66
CA ILE A 717 7.33 17.69 -19.16
C ILE A 717 6.59 17.86 -20.50
N LYS A 718 5.63 18.79 -20.56
CA LYS A 718 4.88 19.08 -21.79
C LYS A 718 5.78 19.54 -22.93
N ALA A 719 6.77 20.39 -22.65
CA ALA A 719 7.72 20.87 -23.66
C ALA A 719 8.66 19.77 -24.18
N LYS A 720 9.06 18.82 -23.33
CA LYS A 720 9.91 17.68 -23.70
C LYS A 720 9.15 16.58 -24.44
N GLY A 721 7.81 16.55 -24.36
CA GLY A 721 6.98 15.46 -24.85
C GLY A 721 6.91 14.28 -23.87
N LEU A 722 5.86 13.46 -24.01
CA LEU A 722 5.63 12.26 -23.19
C LEU A 722 6.43 11.09 -23.75
N LYS A 723 6.92 10.23 -22.89
CA LYS A 723 7.57 8.96 -23.24
C LYS A 723 6.60 7.79 -23.27
N ARG A 724 5.57 7.83 -22.43
CA ARG A 724 4.52 6.81 -22.29
C ARG A 724 3.16 7.47 -22.16
N ARG A 725 2.12 6.71 -22.39
CA ARG A 725 0.74 7.17 -22.27
C ARG A 725 -0.14 6.05 -21.73
N LEU A 726 -1.12 6.45 -20.91
CA LEU A 726 -2.20 5.56 -20.49
C LEU A 726 -3.14 5.31 -21.67
N VAL A 727 -3.48 4.06 -21.92
CA VAL A 727 -4.44 3.60 -22.92
C VAL A 727 -5.42 2.62 -22.30
N CYS A 728 -6.57 2.45 -22.94
CA CYS A 728 -7.50 1.37 -22.64
C CYS A 728 -7.30 0.23 -23.62
N LEU A 729 -7.23 -0.99 -23.11
CA LEU A 729 -7.08 -2.24 -23.88
C LEU A 729 -8.35 -3.09 -23.76
N THR A 730 -8.71 -3.78 -24.84
CA THR A 730 -9.65 -4.91 -24.80
C THR A 730 -8.90 -6.20 -25.09
N LEU A 731 -9.23 -7.25 -24.34
CA LEU A 731 -8.71 -8.60 -24.56
C LEU A 731 -9.80 -9.64 -24.32
N ALA A 732 -9.74 -10.74 -25.08
CA ALA A 732 -10.63 -11.87 -24.89
C ALA A 732 -9.92 -12.91 -24.01
N THR A 733 -10.49 -13.13 -22.83
CA THR A 733 -9.99 -14.11 -21.85
C THR A 733 -11.12 -15.06 -21.49
N ASP A 734 -10.78 -16.26 -21.02
CA ASP A 734 -11.79 -17.24 -20.61
C ASP A 734 -12.37 -16.88 -19.22
N ASP A 735 -11.55 -16.98 -18.17
CA ASP A 735 -11.96 -16.80 -16.78
C ASP A 735 -10.99 -15.97 -15.94
N VAL A 736 -9.97 -15.35 -16.55
CA VAL A 736 -9.03 -14.45 -15.90
C VAL A 736 -9.24 -13.01 -16.35
N ASP A 737 -9.10 -12.05 -15.45
CA ASP A 737 -9.13 -10.64 -15.77
C ASP A 737 -7.81 -9.96 -15.37
N PRO A 738 -7.38 -8.87 -16.03
CA PRO A 738 -6.29 -8.04 -15.55
C PRO A 738 -6.64 -7.42 -14.20
N GLU A 739 -5.67 -7.41 -13.29
CA GLU A 739 -5.82 -6.86 -11.94
C GLU A 739 -4.96 -5.60 -11.72
N GLY A 740 -3.95 -5.43 -12.55
CA GLY A 740 -2.95 -4.37 -12.51
C GLY A 740 -1.53 -4.89 -12.33
N ASN A 741 -0.60 -4.17 -12.93
CA ASN A 741 0.84 -4.48 -12.99
C ASN A 741 1.23 -5.70 -13.85
N GLU A 742 0.32 -6.28 -14.61
CA GLU A 742 0.67 -7.33 -15.57
C GLU A 742 1.51 -6.74 -16.70
N SER A 743 2.45 -7.53 -17.23
CA SER A 743 3.36 -7.14 -18.30
C SER A 743 2.63 -6.98 -19.63
N ILE A 744 2.94 -5.89 -20.33
CA ILE A 744 2.54 -5.67 -21.71
C ILE A 744 3.71 -6.05 -22.61
N TRP A 745 3.49 -6.97 -23.53
CA TRP A 745 4.47 -7.48 -24.47
C TRP A 745 4.25 -6.91 -25.87
N TYR A 746 5.32 -6.56 -26.53
CA TYR A 746 5.35 -6.19 -27.95
C TYR A 746 6.69 -6.58 -28.57
N ASP A 747 6.67 -7.29 -29.68
CA ASP A 747 7.87 -7.79 -30.38
C ASP A 747 8.84 -8.55 -29.44
N GLY A 748 8.27 -9.45 -28.60
CA GLY A 748 9.03 -10.28 -27.66
C GLY A 748 9.67 -9.55 -26.49
N LYS A 749 9.28 -8.29 -26.23
CA LYS A 749 9.80 -7.47 -25.13
C LYS A 749 8.68 -6.91 -24.26
N VAL A 750 8.95 -6.79 -22.97
CA VAL A 750 8.08 -6.06 -22.05
C VAL A 750 8.23 -4.56 -22.32
N VAL A 751 7.14 -3.91 -22.69
CA VAL A 751 7.11 -2.49 -23.09
C VAL A 751 6.29 -1.62 -22.13
N GLY A 752 5.52 -2.22 -21.23
CA GLY A 752 4.66 -1.48 -20.32
C GLY A 752 3.98 -2.40 -19.31
N ASN A 753 3.00 -1.85 -18.64
CA ASN A 753 2.22 -2.60 -17.64
C ASN A 753 0.77 -2.13 -17.60
N THR A 754 -0.14 -3.04 -17.21
CA THR A 754 -1.50 -2.70 -16.83
C THR A 754 -1.50 -1.93 -15.50
N THR A 755 -2.56 -1.17 -15.25
CA THR A 755 -2.74 -0.44 -13.97
C THR A 755 -3.97 -0.93 -13.22
N SER A 756 -5.02 -1.26 -13.93
CA SER A 756 -6.24 -1.89 -13.42
C SER A 756 -6.98 -2.61 -14.54
N GLY A 757 -7.90 -3.46 -14.15
CA GLY A 757 -8.76 -4.15 -15.13
C GLY A 757 -10.06 -4.64 -14.52
N SER A 758 -10.95 -5.07 -15.39
CA SER A 758 -12.22 -5.70 -15.06
C SER A 758 -12.87 -6.26 -16.32
N TYR A 759 -13.83 -7.15 -16.12
CA TYR A 759 -14.71 -7.58 -17.21
C TYR A 759 -15.71 -6.49 -17.56
N SER A 760 -15.86 -6.20 -18.86
CA SER A 760 -16.92 -5.31 -19.39
C SER A 760 -18.14 -6.13 -19.74
N TYR A 761 -19.21 -5.92 -19.01
CA TYR A 761 -20.49 -6.61 -19.24
C TYR A 761 -21.24 -6.08 -20.49
N SER A 762 -20.90 -4.87 -20.97
CA SER A 762 -21.49 -4.30 -22.19
C SER A 762 -20.95 -4.94 -23.47
N VAL A 763 -19.63 -5.17 -23.55
CA VAL A 763 -18.98 -5.72 -24.74
C VAL A 763 -18.49 -7.16 -24.58
N GLN A 764 -18.69 -7.74 -23.39
CA GLN A 764 -18.35 -9.13 -23.07
C GLN A 764 -16.87 -9.45 -23.33
N LYS A 765 -15.99 -8.55 -22.90
CA LYS A 765 -14.53 -8.67 -22.97
C LYS A 765 -13.90 -8.10 -21.71
N SER A 766 -12.70 -8.58 -21.37
CA SER A 766 -11.90 -7.95 -20.35
C SER A 766 -11.35 -6.62 -20.84
N LEU A 767 -11.34 -5.62 -19.97
CA LEU A 767 -10.72 -4.32 -20.15
C LEU A 767 -9.51 -4.18 -19.24
N ALA A 768 -8.48 -3.46 -19.70
CA ALA A 768 -7.39 -3.01 -18.86
C ALA A 768 -7.01 -1.57 -19.22
N PHE A 769 -6.71 -0.77 -18.21
CA PHE A 769 -5.85 0.38 -18.42
C PHE A 769 -4.39 -0.05 -18.36
N ALA A 770 -3.56 0.58 -19.22
CA ALA A 770 -2.16 0.23 -19.31
C ALA A 770 -1.30 1.43 -19.72
N TYR A 771 -0.10 1.54 -19.16
CA TYR A 771 0.92 2.45 -19.67
C TYR A 771 1.75 1.76 -20.74
N VAL A 772 1.80 2.37 -21.92
CA VAL A 772 2.60 1.92 -23.06
C VAL A 772 3.45 3.09 -23.60
N PRO A 773 4.55 2.84 -24.32
CA PRO A 773 5.27 3.85 -25.08
C PRO A 773 4.32 4.63 -26.02
N VAL A 774 4.58 5.93 -26.22
CA VAL A 774 3.68 6.80 -27.01
C VAL A 774 3.46 6.27 -28.42
N GLU A 775 4.47 5.67 -29.03
CA GLU A 775 4.41 5.04 -30.36
C GLU A 775 3.42 3.88 -30.45
N LEU A 776 3.17 3.18 -29.34
CA LEU A 776 2.22 2.08 -29.22
C LEU A 776 0.83 2.49 -28.71
N SER A 777 0.60 3.79 -28.48
CA SER A 777 -0.65 4.28 -27.88
C SER A 777 -1.78 4.55 -28.89
N LYS A 778 -1.60 4.24 -30.17
CA LYS A 778 -2.59 4.51 -31.23
C LYS A 778 -3.75 3.51 -31.16
N VAL A 779 -4.98 3.99 -31.36
CA VAL A 779 -6.18 3.13 -31.47
C VAL A 779 -5.98 2.10 -32.58
N GLY A 780 -6.29 0.85 -32.28
CA GLY A 780 -6.07 -0.31 -33.19
C GLY A 780 -4.71 -0.98 -33.05
N GLN A 781 -3.78 -0.41 -32.27
CA GLN A 781 -2.49 -1.04 -32.00
C GLN A 781 -2.69 -2.36 -31.27
N GLN A 782 -2.02 -3.39 -31.75
CA GLN A 782 -2.01 -4.72 -31.13
C GLN A 782 -0.81 -4.84 -30.21
N VAL A 783 -1.04 -5.39 -29.02
CA VAL A 783 -0.05 -5.76 -28.02
C VAL A 783 -0.48 -7.07 -27.36
N GLU A 784 0.29 -7.61 -26.46
CA GLU A 784 -0.11 -8.78 -25.67
C GLU A 784 -0.09 -8.43 -24.17
N VAL A 785 -1.03 -8.97 -23.40
CA VAL A 785 -1.09 -8.87 -21.93
C VAL A 785 -0.83 -10.25 -21.35
N GLU A 786 0.16 -10.37 -20.52
CA GLU A 786 0.48 -11.63 -19.83
C GLU A 786 -0.38 -11.82 -18.59
N LEU A 787 -1.22 -12.87 -18.56
CA LEU A 787 -2.04 -13.25 -17.42
C LEU A 787 -1.76 -14.70 -17.04
N LEU A 788 -1.40 -14.98 -15.79
CA LEU A 788 -1.08 -16.34 -15.29
C LEU A 788 -0.09 -17.11 -16.20
N GLY A 789 0.92 -16.40 -16.75
CA GLY A 789 1.93 -16.99 -17.63
C GLY A 789 1.45 -17.25 -19.07
N THR A 790 0.30 -16.70 -19.47
CA THR A 790 -0.23 -16.79 -20.84
C THR A 790 -0.35 -15.38 -21.44
N ASN A 791 0.17 -15.20 -22.65
CA ASN A 791 0.03 -13.96 -23.39
C ASN A 791 -1.29 -13.94 -24.16
N TYR A 792 -2.15 -12.96 -23.82
CA TYR A 792 -3.43 -12.73 -24.48
C TYR A 792 -3.32 -11.56 -25.45
N PRO A 793 -3.72 -11.72 -26.72
CA PRO A 793 -3.80 -10.61 -27.65
C PRO A 793 -4.72 -9.49 -27.13
N ALA A 794 -4.24 -8.27 -27.18
CA ALA A 794 -4.95 -7.09 -26.70
C ALA A 794 -4.89 -5.96 -27.74
N THR A 795 -5.97 -5.17 -27.82
CA THR A 795 -6.09 -4.07 -28.77
C THR A 795 -6.31 -2.76 -28.03
N VAL A 796 -5.54 -1.73 -28.37
CA VAL A 796 -5.79 -0.35 -27.89
C VAL A 796 -7.10 0.16 -28.49
N ILE A 797 -8.02 0.60 -27.64
CA ILE A 797 -9.34 1.07 -28.06
C ILE A 797 -9.52 2.58 -27.86
N GLN A 798 -10.51 3.13 -28.55
CA GLN A 798 -10.96 4.50 -28.33
C GLN A 798 -11.61 4.66 -26.96
N GLU A 799 -11.19 5.64 -26.18
CA GLU A 799 -11.80 6.03 -24.90
C GLU A 799 -12.82 7.17 -25.07
N PRO A 800 -13.92 7.17 -24.30
CA PRO A 800 -14.44 6.06 -23.50
C PRO A 800 -15.09 4.97 -24.37
N LEU A 801 -15.12 3.73 -23.88
CA LEU A 801 -15.83 2.62 -24.56
C LEU A 801 -17.35 2.86 -24.55
N VAL A 802 -17.89 3.30 -23.42
CA VAL A 802 -19.28 3.67 -23.21
C VAL A 802 -19.37 5.13 -22.80
N LEU A 803 -20.13 5.93 -23.53
CA LEU A 803 -20.27 7.35 -23.25
C LEU A 803 -20.93 7.60 -21.88
N THR A 804 -20.45 8.60 -21.15
CA THR A 804 -21.10 9.09 -19.93
C THR A 804 -22.47 9.72 -20.23
N GLU A 805 -23.34 9.78 -19.23
CA GLU A 805 -24.66 10.41 -19.39
C GLU A 805 -24.57 11.88 -19.88
N PRO A 806 -23.70 12.75 -19.33
CA PRO A 806 -23.55 14.10 -19.84
C PRO A 806 -23.06 14.15 -21.30
N ALA A 807 -22.21 13.20 -21.73
CA ALA A 807 -21.74 13.12 -23.11
C ALA A 807 -22.88 12.67 -24.06
N ARG A 808 -23.68 11.68 -23.66
CA ARG A 808 -24.87 11.24 -24.43
C ARG A 808 -25.87 12.37 -24.59
N ASN A 809 -26.16 13.13 -23.55
CA ASN A 809 -27.10 14.28 -23.60
C ASN A 809 -26.62 15.38 -24.52
N ARG A 810 -25.31 15.71 -24.53
CA ARG A 810 -24.75 16.68 -25.48
C ARG A 810 -24.90 16.23 -26.92
N LEU A 811 -24.70 14.94 -27.23
CA LEU A 811 -24.89 14.40 -28.56
C LEU A 811 -26.36 14.43 -29.00
N ARG A 812 -27.30 14.11 -28.12
CA ARG A 812 -28.76 14.20 -28.40
C ARG A 812 -29.17 15.63 -28.74
N LYS A 813 -28.76 16.60 -27.94
CA LYS A 813 -29.01 18.05 -28.22
C LYS A 813 -28.40 18.50 -29.56
N LYS A 814 -27.18 18.09 -29.86
CA LYS A 814 -26.52 18.40 -31.14
C LYS A 814 -27.24 17.81 -32.34
N ASN A 815 -27.79 16.63 -32.20
CA ASN A 815 -28.47 15.89 -33.27
C ASN A 815 -29.96 16.23 -33.38
N GLY A 816 -30.50 17.22 -32.63
CA GLY A 816 -31.90 17.66 -32.72
C GLY A 816 -32.96 16.66 -32.26
N LYS A 817 -32.57 15.63 -31.51
CA LYS A 817 -33.47 14.55 -31.04
C LYS A 817 -34.16 14.86 -29.69
N ASP A 818 -34.05 16.08 -29.17
CA ASP A 818 -34.71 16.52 -27.94
C ASP A 818 -36.16 17.06 -28.16
N LYS A 819 -36.80 16.65 -29.29
CA LYS A 819 -38.25 16.90 -29.52
C LYS A 819 -38.97 15.56 -29.73
N ILE A 820 -39.07 14.77 -28.65
CA ILE A 820 -40.18 13.82 -28.48
C ILE A 820 -40.29 13.53 -26.99
#